data_da4c959446439834c2085114b5f857f7
#
_entry.id   da4c959446439834c2085114b5f857f7
#
_cell.length_a   1.000
_cell.length_b   1.000
_cell.length_c   1.000
_cell.angle_alpha   90.00
_cell.angle_beta   90.00
_cell.angle_gamma   90.00
#
_symmetry.space_group_name_H-M   'P 1'
#
loop_
_entity.id
_entity.type
_entity.pdbx_description
1 polymer ?
#
loop_
_entity_poly.entity_id
_entity_poly.type
_entity_poly.pdbx_seq_one_letter_code
_entity_poly.pdbx_strand_id
1 'polypeptide(L)'
;MEVDERYKILFEPLKIGPVVAPNRFYQVPHCNGMGYRDVTSMAALRAIKAEGGWGVVCTEQVEIHHTSEITPYIELRIWDDKDLPVLSRITNAVHTHGALAGIELAYNGMNGPNLYSREVPLGPSDLPTYTFSNEPVQARAMRKRDISNLRRWHRNAALRSKAAGFDIVYVYGAHGLGAPQHFLSRRYNQRTDEYGGSMKNRARLLIELIEDTKDAVGDTCAVACRIGVDELIGEEGIHREEMLELFSEISELPDLWDLTLCSWDIDSRTSRFGEEGHQEPFVTGFKQLTSKPVVGVGRFTSPDAMVSQIRRGVLDLIGAARPSIADPFLPKKIAEDRLEDIRECIGCNICVSGDMTMSPVRCTQNPTMGEEWRKRWHPEKIHAKGKSQSVLIVGGGPSGLECARALGRRGYQVTLAEKNKELGGRVAQESRLPGLAAWSRVLDYRLGQIRQMDNVETYLGSDVTVEDILEFGSEHIVLATGSSWRNDGVGRHHLFPQKFPEEKAYTPDDIFAGRHPNGKVVIYDDDHYYLGGVIAELCRENGCDVTLVTPAAVVSSWTFHTLEQGMIQSGLLKKGVKILPHHVVHLGANSTPESELYSVHIYTKEVSILDCDALVLVTARRPNSELETGMEKARNSWVDSGVKSVTRIGDALAPATIAAAVYSGHRYARELDEEIDPDVVPFERELTEIATEPNWKTFWQE
;
A
#
# COMPACT_ATOMS: atom_id res chain seq x y z
N MET A 1 25.80 -16.78 13.13
CA MET A 1 25.36 -16.26 14.43
C MET A 1 24.19 -17.13 14.90
N GLU A 2 24.08 -17.40 16.18
CA GLU A 2 22.96 -18.14 16.75
C GLU A 2 21.80 -17.15 16.94
N VAL A 3 20.57 -17.56 16.55
CA VAL A 3 19.38 -16.73 16.70
C VAL A 3 19.11 -16.50 18.20
N ASP A 4 18.72 -15.28 18.60
CA ASP A 4 18.34 -14.97 19.98
C ASP A 4 17.25 -15.95 20.46
N GLU A 5 17.45 -16.52 21.65
CA GLU A 5 16.53 -17.48 22.27
C GLU A 5 15.07 -17.01 22.31
N ARG A 6 14.86 -15.69 22.46
CA ARG A 6 13.50 -15.11 22.47
C ARG A 6 12.75 -15.38 21.17
N TYR A 7 13.47 -15.39 20.05
CA TYR A 7 12.92 -15.44 18.69
C TYR A 7 13.09 -16.79 18.00
N LYS A 8 13.79 -17.76 18.60
CA LYS A 8 14.04 -19.09 18.01
C LYS A 8 12.79 -19.76 17.46
N ILE A 9 11.65 -19.64 18.16
CA ILE A 9 10.38 -20.23 17.76
C ILE A 9 9.94 -19.78 16.36
N LEU A 10 10.30 -18.56 15.93
CA LEU A 10 9.97 -18.03 14.61
C LEU A 10 10.73 -18.75 13.48
N PHE A 11 11.85 -19.39 13.80
CA PHE A 11 12.74 -20.07 12.86
C PHE A 11 12.60 -21.59 12.90
N GLU A 12 11.70 -22.12 13.71
CA GLU A 12 11.40 -23.55 13.71
C GLU A 12 10.66 -23.92 12.44
N PRO A 13 11.08 -25.02 11.75
CA PRO A 13 10.35 -25.51 10.59
C PRO A 13 8.95 -26.00 10.99
N LEU A 14 8.01 -25.89 10.07
CA LEU A 14 6.63 -26.32 10.29
C LEU A 14 6.11 -27.13 9.11
N LYS A 15 5.55 -28.31 9.41
CA LYS A 15 4.94 -29.17 8.38
C LYS A 15 3.57 -28.62 7.96
N ILE A 16 3.34 -28.50 6.64
CA ILE A 16 2.08 -28.11 6.02
C ILE A 16 1.72 -29.20 5.01
N GLY A 17 0.83 -30.10 5.38
CA GLY A 17 0.52 -31.26 4.52
C GLY A 17 1.78 -32.05 4.12
N PRO A 18 2.06 -32.22 2.82
CA PRO A 18 3.24 -32.92 2.34
C PRO A 18 4.54 -32.11 2.36
N VAL A 19 4.49 -30.78 2.54
CA VAL A 19 5.66 -29.89 2.49
C VAL A 19 6.05 -29.40 3.87
N VAL A 20 7.27 -28.83 4.00
CA VAL A 20 7.80 -28.28 5.24
C VAL A 20 8.26 -26.85 5.01
N ALA A 21 7.60 -25.88 5.62
CA ALA A 21 8.06 -24.50 5.67
C ALA A 21 9.33 -24.43 6.53
N PRO A 22 10.42 -23.78 6.05
CA PRO A 22 11.68 -23.75 6.77
C PRO A 22 11.66 -22.89 8.05
N ASN A 23 10.66 -22.05 8.19
CA ASN A 23 10.44 -21.19 9.36
C ASN A 23 8.95 -20.78 9.42
N ARG A 24 8.59 -19.93 10.39
CA ARG A 24 7.20 -19.50 10.62
C ARG A 24 6.85 -18.15 9.96
N PHE A 25 7.69 -17.59 9.12
CA PHE A 25 7.40 -16.38 8.36
C PHE A 25 6.71 -16.71 7.04
N TYR A 26 5.51 -16.20 6.87
CA TYR A 26 4.64 -16.51 5.75
C TYR A 26 4.25 -15.24 5.00
N GLN A 27 4.78 -15.03 3.80
CA GLN A 27 4.29 -13.96 2.95
C GLN A 27 3.00 -14.42 2.29
N VAL A 28 1.88 -13.95 2.84
CA VAL A 28 0.53 -14.30 2.36
C VAL A 28 0.27 -13.70 0.97
N PRO A 29 -0.68 -14.26 0.20
CA PRO A 29 -1.07 -13.68 -1.09
C PRO A 29 -1.41 -12.19 -0.96
N HIS A 30 -0.88 -11.38 -1.87
CA HIS A 30 -1.21 -9.96 -1.96
C HIS A 30 -1.03 -9.42 -3.38
N CYS A 31 -1.96 -8.54 -3.77
CA CYS A 31 -1.92 -7.82 -5.03
C CYS A 31 -0.75 -6.83 -5.11
N ASN A 32 -0.35 -6.44 -6.30
CA ASN A 32 0.82 -5.59 -6.52
C ASN A 32 0.71 -4.69 -7.78
N GLY A 33 -0.42 -4.70 -8.49
CA GLY A 33 -0.68 -3.90 -9.69
C GLY A 33 0.15 -4.29 -10.92
N MET A 34 0.83 -5.42 -10.90
CA MET A 34 1.67 -5.93 -12.01
C MET A 34 0.96 -7.01 -12.81
N GLY A 35 0.38 -8.01 -12.15
CA GLY A 35 -0.39 -9.10 -12.74
C GLY A 35 0.33 -9.78 -13.90
N TYR A 36 -0.44 -10.12 -14.93
CA TYR A 36 0.09 -10.71 -16.16
C TYR A 36 0.90 -9.73 -17.04
N ARG A 37 0.89 -8.43 -16.71
CA ARG A 37 1.56 -7.39 -17.51
C ARG A 37 3.06 -7.28 -17.21
N ASP A 38 3.45 -7.35 -15.95
CA ASP A 38 4.83 -7.07 -15.50
C ASP A 38 5.43 -8.29 -14.76
N VAL A 39 5.47 -9.43 -15.41
CA VAL A 39 5.77 -10.74 -14.81
C VAL A 39 7.19 -10.85 -14.28
N THR A 40 8.18 -10.30 -14.99
CA THR A 40 9.58 -10.35 -14.54
C THR A 40 9.79 -9.48 -13.30
N SER A 41 9.15 -8.30 -13.26
CA SER A 41 9.13 -7.45 -12.07
C SER A 41 8.50 -8.17 -10.88
N MET A 42 7.38 -8.89 -11.11
CA MET A 42 6.70 -9.64 -10.08
C MET A 42 7.57 -10.81 -9.56
N ALA A 43 8.19 -11.57 -10.44
CA ALA A 43 9.09 -12.65 -10.04
C ALA A 43 10.25 -12.13 -9.19
N ALA A 44 10.86 -10.99 -9.55
CA ALA A 44 11.90 -10.36 -8.78
C ALA A 44 11.42 -9.89 -7.39
N LEU A 45 10.24 -9.29 -7.33
CA LEU A 45 9.60 -8.87 -6.08
C LEU A 45 9.36 -10.05 -5.13
N ARG A 46 8.98 -11.23 -5.65
CA ARG A 46 8.80 -12.45 -4.85
C ARG A 46 10.15 -13.04 -4.45
N ALA A 47 11.12 -13.10 -5.36
CA ALA A 47 12.47 -13.59 -5.10
C ALA A 47 13.17 -12.82 -3.98
N ILE A 48 13.07 -11.48 -3.95
CA ILE A 48 13.72 -10.66 -2.94
C ILE A 48 13.18 -10.93 -1.53
N LYS A 49 11.91 -11.31 -1.40
CA LYS A 49 11.33 -11.71 -0.12
C LYS A 49 11.83 -13.08 0.32
N ALA A 50 11.93 -14.04 -0.61
CA ALA A 50 12.54 -15.34 -0.35
C ALA A 50 14.02 -15.19 0.06
N GLU A 51 14.81 -14.35 -0.64
CA GLU A 51 16.20 -14.01 -0.24
C GLU A 51 16.25 -13.43 1.17
N GLY A 52 15.25 -12.64 1.56
CA GLY A 52 15.12 -12.02 2.87
C GLY A 52 14.67 -12.97 3.98
N GLY A 53 14.43 -14.24 3.68
CA GLY A 53 14.19 -15.30 4.68
C GLY A 53 12.71 -15.62 4.95
N TRP A 54 11.77 -15.12 4.14
CA TRP A 54 10.37 -15.57 4.21
C TRP A 54 10.30 -17.04 3.80
N GLY A 55 9.82 -17.90 4.70
CA GLY A 55 9.80 -19.36 4.47
C GLY A 55 8.77 -19.80 3.44
N VAL A 56 7.69 -19.05 3.31
CA VAL A 56 6.68 -19.20 2.24
C VAL A 56 6.48 -17.87 1.56
N VAL A 57 6.45 -17.86 0.22
CA VAL A 57 6.21 -16.67 -0.60
C VAL A 57 5.10 -16.96 -1.61
N CYS A 58 3.97 -16.26 -1.47
CA CYS A 58 2.80 -16.46 -2.31
C CYS A 58 2.71 -15.43 -3.44
N THR A 59 1.94 -15.79 -4.47
CA THR A 59 1.52 -14.87 -5.54
C THR A 59 0.54 -13.81 -5.01
N GLU A 60 -0.15 -13.13 -5.88
CA GLU A 60 -1.43 -12.46 -5.65
C GLU A 60 -2.56 -13.45 -5.95
N GLN A 61 -3.83 -12.99 -5.94
CA GLN A 61 -4.91 -13.79 -6.52
C GLN A 61 -4.62 -14.08 -8.00
N VAL A 62 -4.92 -15.30 -8.44
CA VAL A 62 -4.68 -15.77 -9.80
C VAL A 62 -6.00 -16.20 -10.42
N GLU A 63 -6.45 -15.51 -11.46
CA GLU A 63 -7.72 -15.78 -12.12
C GLU A 63 -7.71 -17.15 -12.82
N ILE A 64 -8.63 -18.03 -12.43
CA ILE A 64 -8.66 -19.42 -12.93
C ILE A 64 -9.35 -19.60 -14.27
N HIS A 65 -10.12 -18.62 -14.73
CA HIS A 65 -10.89 -18.70 -15.98
C HIS A 65 -11.24 -17.29 -16.48
N HIS A 66 -11.38 -17.09 -17.78
CA HIS A 66 -11.72 -15.79 -18.39
C HIS A 66 -13.09 -15.23 -17.98
N THR A 67 -13.97 -16.03 -17.36
CA THR A 67 -15.26 -15.59 -16.79
C THR A 67 -15.15 -15.10 -15.35
N SER A 68 -13.95 -14.90 -14.87
CA SER A 68 -13.65 -14.55 -13.47
C SER A 68 -12.66 -13.39 -13.36
N GLU A 69 -12.47 -12.64 -14.41
CA GLU A 69 -11.52 -11.55 -14.40
C GLU A 69 -12.07 -10.31 -13.69
N ILE A 70 -11.18 -9.62 -12.98
CA ILE A 70 -11.55 -8.48 -12.10
C ILE A 70 -11.22 -7.11 -12.73
N THR A 71 -11.24 -6.99 -14.03
CA THR A 71 -11.00 -5.72 -14.69
C THR A 71 -11.78 -4.56 -14.03
N PRO A 72 -11.19 -3.38 -13.94
CA PRO A 72 -9.96 -2.93 -14.61
C PRO A 72 -8.64 -3.35 -13.93
N TYR A 73 -8.70 -4.02 -12.80
CA TYR A 73 -7.49 -4.45 -12.07
C TYR A 73 -6.73 -5.52 -12.84
N ILE A 74 -5.42 -5.57 -12.64
CA ILE A 74 -4.52 -6.44 -13.38
C ILE A 74 -3.95 -7.49 -12.44
N GLU A 75 -4.44 -8.74 -12.58
CA GLU A 75 -4.02 -9.87 -11.77
C GLU A 75 -3.33 -10.93 -12.63
N LEU A 76 -2.68 -11.90 -12.00
CA LEU A 76 -2.16 -13.09 -12.68
C LEU A 76 -3.28 -13.96 -13.23
N ARG A 77 -2.95 -14.75 -14.22
CA ARG A 77 -3.87 -15.68 -14.91
C ARG A 77 -3.33 -17.09 -14.90
N ILE A 78 -4.25 -18.05 -14.86
CA ILE A 78 -3.98 -19.49 -15.04
C ILE A 78 -5.13 -20.12 -15.85
N TRP A 79 -5.55 -19.40 -16.90
CA TRP A 79 -6.70 -19.78 -17.72
C TRP A 79 -6.45 -21.00 -18.55
N ASP A 80 -5.24 -21.13 -19.13
CA ASP A 80 -4.80 -22.27 -19.92
C ASP A 80 -3.30 -22.54 -19.75
N ASP A 81 -2.78 -23.52 -20.47
CA ASP A 81 -1.38 -23.98 -20.35
C ASP A 81 -0.36 -22.94 -20.86
N LYS A 82 -0.80 -21.89 -21.58
CA LYS A 82 0.07 -20.80 -22.04
C LYS A 82 0.54 -19.92 -20.88
N ASP A 83 -0.15 -19.96 -19.74
CA ASP A 83 0.22 -19.21 -18.53
C ASP A 83 1.35 -19.90 -17.73
N LEU A 84 1.61 -21.22 -17.98
CA LEU A 84 2.60 -22.00 -17.24
C LEU A 84 4.02 -21.40 -17.26
N PRO A 85 4.57 -20.91 -18.39
CA PRO A 85 5.92 -20.33 -18.38
C PRO A 85 6.06 -19.11 -17.48
N VAL A 86 5.00 -18.29 -17.39
CA VAL A 86 4.92 -17.12 -16.51
C VAL A 86 4.97 -17.55 -15.05
N LEU A 87 4.14 -18.49 -14.68
CA LEU A 87 4.01 -18.98 -13.31
C LEU A 87 5.26 -19.74 -12.86
N SER A 88 5.86 -20.56 -13.76
CA SER A 88 7.12 -21.25 -13.48
C SER A 88 8.30 -20.29 -13.27
N ARG A 89 8.30 -19.12 -13.89
CA ARG A 89 9.32 -18.09 -13.62
C ARG A 89 9.25 -17.63 -12.16
N ILE A 90 8.03 -17.47 -11.61
CA ILE A 90 7.82 -17.06 -10.22
C ILE A 90 8.29 -18.14 -9.25
N THR A 91 7.86 -19.40 -9.46
CA THR A 91 8.26 -20.52 -8.58
C THR A 91 9.77 -20.74 -8.59
N ASN A 92 10.40 -20.73 -9.77
CA ASN A 92 11.85 -20.85 -9.89
C ASN A 92 12.59 -19.74 -9.15
N ALA A 93 12.12 -18.49 -9.25
CA ALA A 93 12.71 -17.34 -8.57
C ALA A 93 12.63 -17.47 -7.04
N VAL A 94 11.51 -17.96 -6.52
CA VAL A 94 11.30 -18.21 -5.08
C VAL A 94 12.15 -19.36 -4.58
N HIS A 95 12.14 -20.50 -5.31
CA HIS A 95 12.88 -21.71 -4.95
C HIS A 95 14.41 -21.50 -4.95
N THR A 96 14.93 -20.57 -5.75
CA THR A 96 16.37 -20.22 -5.75
C THR A 96 16.89 -19.87 -4.35
N HIS A 97 15.99 -19.41 -3.47
CA HIS A 97 16.32 -18.99 -2.09
C HIS A 97 15.83 -20.00 -1.03
N GLY A 98 15.31 -21.16 -1.43
CA GLY A 98 14.88 -22.22 -0.51
C GLY A 98 13.54 -21.97 0.18
N ALA A 99 12.78 -21.01 -0.27
CA ALA A 99 11.41 -20.77 0.21
C ALA A 99 10.39 -21.62 -0.57
N LEU A 100 9.24 -21.90 0.05
CA LEU A 100 8.10 -22.51 -0.63
C LEU A 100 7.32 -21.47 -1.43
N ALA A 101 6.82 -21.85 -2.59
CA ALA A 101 5.98 -21.01 -3.45
C ALA A 101 4.49 -21.35 -3.28
N GLY A 102 3.66 -20.35 -2.95
CA GLY A 102 2.20 -20.47 -2.85
C GLY A 102 1.47 -19.77 -3.99
N ILE A 103 0.31 -20.30 -4.40
CA ILE A 103 -0.57 -19.68 -5.41
C ILE A 103 -2.00 -19.61 -4.92
N GLU A 104 -2.64 -18.43 -5.05
CA GLU A 104 -4.03 -18.19 -4.64
C GLU A 104 -4.97 -18.25 -5.85
N LEU A 105 -5.75 -19.34 -5.97
CA LEU A 105 -6.67 -19.54 -7.08
C LEU A 105 -7.99 -18.79 -6.84
N ALA A 106 -8.29 -17.82 -7.69
CA ALA A 106 -9.43 -16.96 -7.55
C ALA A 106 -10.48 -17.15 -8.66
N TYR A 107 -11.72 -17.29 -8.25
CA TYR A 107 -12.89 -17.06 -9.09
C TYR A 107 -13.68 -15.90 -8.48
N ASN A 108 -13.54 -14.70 -9.05
CA ASN A 108 -14.10 -13.47 -8.48
C ASN A 108 -15.63 -13.42 -8.52
N GLY A 109 -16.24 -14.31 -9.30
CA GLY A 109 -17.67 -14.55 -9.26
C GLY A 109 -18.48 -13.30 -9.55
N MET A 110 -19.43 -13.00 -8.64
CA MET A 110 -20.29 -11.83 -8.81
C MET A 110 -19.59 -10.49 -8.69
N ASN A 111 -18.36 -10.46 -8.14
CA ASN A 111 -17.57 -9.23 -8.00
C ASN A 111 -16.52 -9.06 -9.10
N GLY A 112 -16.45 -9.99 -10.05
CA GLY A 112 -15.66 -9.86 -11.27
C GLY A 112 -16.53 -9.31 -12.40
N PRO A 113 -16.39 -8.02 -12.81
CA PRO A 113 -17.26 -7.41 -13.83
C PRO A 113 -17.01 -7.93 -15.24
N ASN A 114 -15.92 -8.68 -15.47
CA ASN A 114 -15.55 -9.30 -16.75
C ASN A 114 -15.52 -8.32 -17.94
N LEU A 115 -15.01 -7.11 -17.74
CA LEU A 115 -15.03 -6.05 -18.77
C LEU A 115 -14.14 -6.39 -19.97
N TYR A 116 -13.05 -7.13 -19.75
CA TYR A 116 -12.14 -7.54 -20.82
C TYR A 116 -12.72 -8.69 -21.65
N SER A 117 -13.18 -9.77 -21.00
CA SER A 117 -13.76 -10.95 -21.64
C SER A 117 -15.20 -10.70 -22.11
N ARG A 118 -15.90 -9.71 -21.53
CA ARG A 118 -17.32 -9.39 -21.73
C ARG A 118 -18.28 -10.54 -21.38
N GLU A 119 -17.84 -11.43 -20.53
CA GLU A 119 -18.66 -12.54 -20.00
C GLU A 119 -19.58 -12.08 -18.88
N VAL A 120 -20.68 -12.76 -18.71
CA VAL A 120 -21.65 -12.46 -17.64
C VAL A 120 -21.09 -12.91 -16.29
N PRO A 121 -20.98 -12.03 -15.28
CA PRO A 121 -20.59 -12.41 -13.92
C PRO A 121 -21.54 -13.47 -13.35
N LEU A 122 -20.99 -14.43 -12.60
CA LEU A 122 -21.75 -15.51 -12.01
C LEU A 122 -21.64 -15.49 -10.49
N GLY A 123 -22.77 -15.50 -9.80
CA GLY A 123 -22.83 -15.51 -8.34
C GLY A 123 -23.77 -16.56 -7.78
N PRO A 124 -23.95 -16.64 -6.45
CA PRO A 124 -24.98 -17.51 -5.86
C PRO A 124 -26.40 -17.08 -6.23
N SER A 125 -26.63 -15.80 -6.46
CA SER A 125 -27.93 -15.19 -6.72
C SER A 125 -27.86 -14.12 -7.80
N ASP A 126 -29.02 -13.71 -8.35
CA ASP A 126 -29.13 -12.61 -9.30
C ASP A 126 -29.06 -11.27 -8.56
N LEU A 127 -27.89 -10.68 -8.49
CA LEU A 127 -27.60 -9.45 -7.74
C LEU A 127 -26.71 -8.51 -8.56
N PRO A 128 -26.77 -7.18 -8.32
CA PRO A 128 -25.77 -6.26 -8.85
C PRO A 128 -24.36 -6.66 -8.42
N THR A 129 -23.40 -6.48 -9.32
CA THR A 129 -21.99 -6.66 -8.95
C THR A 129 -21.56 -5.55 -7.98
N TYR A 130 -20.81 -5.93 -6.96
CA TYR A 130 -20.19 -4.99 -6.04
C TYR A 130 -18.69 -5.04 -6.23
N THR A 131 -18.22 -4.22 -7.17
CA THR A 131 -16.79 -4.05 -7.41
C THR A 131 -16.30 -2.72 -6.87
N PHE A 132 -14.99 -2.56 -6.73
CA PHE A 132 -14.40 -1.27 -6.33
C PHE A 132 -14.67 -0.14 -7.32
N SER A 133 -15.00 -0.46 -8.59
CA SER A 133 -15.31 0.49 -9.65
C SER A 133 -16.81 0.76 -9.83
N ASN A 134 -17.69 0.07 -9.08
CA ASN A 134 -19.14 0.21 -9.16
C ASN A 134 -19.69 0.10 -10.59
N GLU A 135 -19.27 -0.92 -11.32
CA GLU A 135 -19.68 -1.14 -12.69
C GLU A 135 -21.21 -1.42 -12.77
N PRO A 136 -21.93 -0.86 -13.77
CA PRO A 136 -23.37 -1.07 -13.95
C PRO A 136 -23.66 -2.45 -14.55
N VAL A 137 -23.15 -3.51 -13.95
CA VAL A 137 -23.29 -4.91 -14.35
C VAL A 137 -23.99 -5.68 -13.26
N GLN A 138 -24.74 -6.71 -13.65
CA GLN A 138 -25.38 -7.64 -12.71
C GLN A 138 -24.85 -9.06 -12.91
N ALA A 139 -24.69 -9.75 -11.80
CA ALA A 139 -24.36 -11.17 -11.81
C ALA A 139 -25.65 -11.99 -12.02
N ARG A 140 -25.51 -13.07 -12.75
CA ARG A 140 -26.54 -14.12 -12.90
C ARG A 140 -26.30 -15.22 -11.85
N ALA A 141 -27.40 -15.73 -11.27
CA ALA A 141 -27.34 -16.88 -10.38
C ALA A 141 -26.78 -18.13 -11.11
N MET A 142 -25.82 -18.79 -10.48
CA MET A 142 -25.23 -20.04 -10.99
C MET A 142 -26.29 -21.15 -10.97
N ARG A 143 -26.42 -21.85 -12.09
CA ARG A 143 -27.10 -23.13 -12.16
C ARG A 143 -26.16 -24.23 -11.67
N LYS A 144 -26.67 -25.42 -11.36
CA LYS A 144 -25.83 -26.59 -10.98
C LYS A 144 -24.72 -26.88 -11.98
N ARG A 145 -25.00 -26.71 -13.28
CA ARG A 145 -24.01 -26.84 -14.34
C ARG A 145 -22.89 -25.81 -14.22
N ASP A 146 -23.19 -24.58 -13.85
CA ASP A 146 -22.20 -23.51 -13.69
C ASP A 146 -21.30 -23.81 -12.48
N ILE A 147 -21.88 -24.31 -11.38
CA ILE A 147 -21.12 -24.77 -10.20
C ILE A 147 -20.19 -25.94 -10.57
N SER A 148 -20.69 -26.93 -11.32
CA SER A 148 -19.88 -28.04 -11.81
C SER A 148 -18.74 -27.59 -12.74
N ASN A 149 -18.99 -26.57 -13.58
CA ASN A 149 -17.97 -25.95 -14.42
C ASN A 149 -16.92 -25.23 -13.57
N LEU A 150 -17.33 -24.44 -12.58
CA LEU A 150 -16.42 -23.74 -11.66
C LEU A 150 -15.50 -24.75 -10.94
N ARG A 151 -16.04 -25.83 -10.41
CA ARG A 151 -15.25 -26.90 -9.79
C ARG A 151 -14.22 -27.49 -10.77
N ARG A 152 -14.62 -27.77 -12.00
CA ARG A 152 -13.72 -28.26 -13.04
C ARG A 152 -12.62 -27.23 -13.39
N TRP A 153 -12.95 -25.95 -13.53
CA TRP A 153 -11.97 -24.89 -13.81
C TRP A 153 -10.96 -24.76 -12.67
N HIS A 154 -11.45 -24.78 -11.43
CA HIS A 154 -10.59 -24.75 -10.24
C HIS A 154 -9.67 -25.96 -10.16
N ARG A 155 -10.18 -27.16 -10.40
CA ARG A 155 -9.38 -28.38 -10.48
C ARG A 155 -8.29 -28.29 -11.57
N ASN A 156 -8.63 -27.80 -12.76
CA ASN A 156 -7.67 -27.61 -13.85
C ASN A 156 -6.59 -26.58 -13.47
N ALA A 157 -6.97 -25.50 -12.82
CA ALA A 157 -6.03 -24.51 -12.31
C ALA A 157 -5.10 -25.09 -11.24
N ALA A 158 -5.60 -25.93 -10.34
CA ALA A 158 -4.77 -26.66 -9.36
C ALA A 158 -3.75 -27.61 -10.03
N LEU A 159 -4.15 -28.33 -11.08
CA LEU A 159 -3.23 -29.16 -11.87
C LEU A 159 -2.15 -28.34 -12.56
N ARG A 160 -2.51 -27.18 -13.14
CA ARG A 160 -1.54 -26.25 -13.73
C ARG A 160 -0.61 -25.66 -12.68
N SER A 161 -1.12 -25.33 -11.49
CA SER A 161 -0.31 -24.84 -10.37
C SER A 161 0.78 -25.85 -9.99
N LYS A 162 0.41 -27.12 -9.87
CA LYS A 162 1.35 -28.22 -9.66
C LYS A 162 2.38 -28.32 -10.80
N ALA A 163 1.93 -28.25 -12.05
CA ALA A 163 2.82 -28.30 -13.23
C ALA A 163 3.77 -27.10 -13.29
N ALA A 164 3.36 -25.92 -12.80
CA ALA A 164 4.20 -24.72 -12.70
C ALA A 164 5.18 -24.75 -11.52
N GLY A 165 5.11 -25.77 -10.65
CA GLY A 165 6.05 -25.97 -9.54
C GLY A 165 5.65 -25.32 -8.21
N PHE A 166 4.38 -24.96 -8.00
CA PHE A 166 3.93 -24.47 -6.71
C PHE A 166 3.87 -25.58 -5.65
N ASP A 167 4.25 -25.22 -4.41
CA ASP A 167 4.24 -26.11 -3.26
C ASP A 167 2.92 -26.06 -2.49
N ILE A 168 2.23 -24.92 -2.53
CA ILE A 168 0.99 -24.64 -1.79
C ILE A 168 -0.04 -24.06 -2.75
N VAL A 169 -1.23 -24.69 -2.81
CA VAL A 169 -2.34 -24.25 -3.66
C VAL A 169 -3.52 -23.83 -2.77
N TYR A 170 -3.98 -22.60 -2.94
CA TYR A 170 -5.06 -22.03 -2.14
C TYR A 170 -6.43 -22.22 -2.77
N VAL A 171 -7.41 -22.53 -1.91
CA VAL A 171 -8.83 -22.24 -2.14
C VAL A 171 -9.16 -20.91 -1.48
N TYR A 172 -9.66 -19.96 -2.26
CA TYR A 172 -9.82 -18.56 -1.83
C TYR A 172 -11.28 -18.19 -1.62
N GLY A 173 -11.60 -17.79 -0.39
CA GLY A 173 -12.94 -17.34 0.03
C GLY A 173 -12.89 -16.17 1.00
N ALA A 174 -12.24 -15.05 0.59
CA ALA A 174 -12.10 -13.87 1.44
C ALA A 174 -12.20 -12.55 0.64
N HIS A 175 -12.11 -11.42 1.33
CA HIS A 175 -12.04 -10.03 0.82
C HIS A 175 -13.23 -9.57 -0.03
N GLY A 176 -14.34 -10.32 -0.04
CA GLY A 176 -15.49 -10.07 -0.92
C GLY A 176 -15.26 -10.47 -2.38
N LEU A 177 -14.13 -11.13 -2.69
CA LEU A 177 -13.70 -11.41 -4.07
C LEU A 177 -13.83 -12.88 -4.47
N GLY A 178 -13.69 -13.81 -3.54
CA GLY A 178 -13.77 -15.23 -3.85
C GLY A 178 -15.22 -15.76 -3.89
N ALA A 179 -15.59 -16.50 -4.93
CA ALA A 179 -16.92 -17.14 -5.02
C ALA A 179 -17.29 -17.97 -3.78
N PRO A 180 -16.40 -18.73 -3.12
CA PRO A 180 -16.72 -19.41 -1.87
C PRO A 180 -17.26 -18.48 -0.78
N GLN A 181 -16.72 -17.28 -0.63
CA GLN A 181 -17.25 -16.31 0.33
C GLN A 181 -18.64 -15.83 -0.07
N HIS A 182 -18.92 -15.64 -1.36
CA HIS A 182 -20.26 -15.25 -1.82
C HIS A 182 -21.31 -16.32 -1.49
N PHE A 183 -20.95 -17.61 -1.57
CA PHE A 183 -21.84 -18.70 -1.19
C PHE A 183 -22.01 -18.80 0.33
N LEU A 184 -20.99 -18.53 1.12
CA LEU A 184 -21.05 -18.53 2.58
C LEU A 184 -21.93 -17.40 3.14
N SER A 185 -21.83 -16.21 2.57
CA SER A 185 -22.49 -15.01 3.07
C SER A 185 -24.00 -15.00 2.78
N ARG A 186 -24.81 -14.77 3.81
CA ARG A 186 -26.25 -14.54 3.66
C ARG A 186 -26.57 -13.32 2.84
N ARG A 187 -25.71 -12.32 2.87
CA ARG A 187 -25.83 -11.09 2.08
C ARG A 187 -25.95 -11.37 0.59
N TYR A 188 -25.24 -12.38 0.10
CA TYR A 188 -25.16 -12.68 -1.33
C TYR A 188 -25.95 -13.95 -1.71
N ASN A 189 -26.08 -14.91 -0.79
CA ASN A 189 -26.64 -16.22 -1.09
C ASN A 189 -28.12 -16.31 -0.68
N GLN A 190 -29.00 -16.12 -1.66
CA GLN A 190 -30.46 -16.23 -1.53
C GLN A 190 -31.00 -17.56 -2.09
N ARG A 191 -30.14 -18.56 -2.27
CA ARG A 191 -30.52 -19.86 -2.84
C ARG A 191 -31.39 -20.68 -1.89
N THR A 192 -32.26 -21.50 -2.49
CA THR A 192 -33.14 -22.42 -1.77
C THR A 192 -32.83 -23.91 -2.04
N ASP A 193 -31.75 -24.16 -2.82
CA ASP A 193 -31.26 -25.52 -3.09
C ASP A 193 -30.16 -25.93 -2.09
N GLU A 194 -29.49 -27.05 -2.36
CA GLU A 194 -28.44 -27.62 -1.52
C GLU A 194 -27.18 -26.72 -1.37
N TYR A 195 -27.09 -25.59 -2.05
CA TYR A 195 -26.02 -24.60 -1.93
C TYR A 195 -26.47 -23.33 -1.18
N GLY A 196 -27.68 -23.31 -0.60
CA GLY A 196 -28.22 -22.15 0.11
C GLY A 196 -28.99 -22.52 1.37
N GLY A 197 -29.44 -21.50 2.10
CA GLY A 197 -30.17 -21.64 3.37
C GLY A 197 -29.24 -21.90 4.56
N SER A 198 -29.15 -23.14 5.05
CA SER A 198 -28.31 -23.47 6.21
C SER A 198 -26.82 -23.23 5.96
N MET A 199 -26.05 -22.98 7.02
CA MET A 199 -24.61 -22.78 6.93
C MET A 199 -23.91 -23.97 6.23
N LYS A 200 -24.30 -25.18 6.58
CA LYS A 200 -23.79 -26.41 5.93
C LYS A 200 -23.99 -26.40 4.41
N ASN A 201 -25.15 -25.96 3.94
CA ASN A 201 -25.42 -25.85 2.51
C ASN A 201 -24.62 -24.72 1.86
N ARG A 202 -24.53 -23.57 2.52
CA ARG A 202 -23.73 -22.43 2.03
C ARG A 202 -22.24 -22.75 1.95
N ALA A 203 -21.74 -23.60 2.84
CA ALA A 203 -20.36 -24.06 2.87
C ALA A 203 -20.03 -25.15 1.82
N ARG A 204 -21.04 -25.76 1.19
CA ARG A 204 -20.87 -26.88 0.27
C ARG A 204 -19.86 -26.61 -0.83
N LEU A 205 -19.95 -25.45 -1.50
CA LEU A 205 -19.00 -25.11 -2.57
C LEU A 205 -17.57 -25.02 -2.05
N LEU A 206 -17.33 -24.41 -0.88
CA LEU A 206 -16.02 -24.32 -0.26
C LEU A 206 -15.44 -25.73 0.01
N ILE A 207 -16.23 -26.60 0.61
CA ILE A 207 -15.84 -27.98 0.93
C ILE A 207 -15.47 -28.74 -0.35
N GLU A 208 -16.35 -28.69 -1.36
CA GLU A 208 -16.13 -29.36 -2.64
C GLU A 208 -14.86 -28.88 -3.37
N LEU A 209 -14.57 -27.57 -3.30
CA LEU A 209 -13.35 -27.03 -3.91
C LEU A 209 -12.08 -27.46 -3.15
N ILE A 210 -12.12 -27.57 -1.82
CA ILE A 210 -11.00 -28.09 -1.04
C ILE A 210 -10.74 -29.56 -1.41
N GLU A 211 -11.80 -30.39 -1.46
CA GLU A 211 -11.70 -31.80 -1.80
C GLU A 211 -11.20 -32.01 -3.24
N ASP A 212 -11.76 -31.28 -4.21
CA ASP A 212 -11.34 -31.31 -5.63
C ASP A 212 -9.88 -30.90 -5.80
N THR A 213 -9.42 -29.92 -5.01
CA THR A 213 -8.02 -29.45 -5.05
C THR A 213 -7.08 -30.50 -4.47
N LYS A 214 -7.43 -31.09 -3.31
CA LYS A 214 -6.63 -32.19 -2.71
C LYS A 214 -6.53 -33.38 -3.64
N ASP A 215 -7.63 -33.77 -4.27
CA ASP A 215 -7.64 -34.86 -5.25
C ASP A 215 -6.77 -34.53 -6.50
N ALA A 216 -6.78 -33.25 -6.94
CA ALA A 216 -5.98 -32.83 -8.10
C ALA A 216 -4.47 -32.84 -7.81
N VAL A 217 -4.04 -32.31 -6.67
CA VAL A 217 -2.61 -32.13 -6.37
C VAL A 217 -2.00 -33.38 -5.70
N GLY A 218 -2.80 -34.21 -5.02
CA GLY A 218 -2.36 -35.40 -4.29
C GLY A 218 -1.35 -35.06 -3.19
N ASP A 219 -0.36 -35.93 -3.00
CA ASP A 219 0.69 -35.78 -1.99
C ASP A 219 1.88 -34.90 -2.47
N THR A 220 1.67 -34.05 -3.49
CA THR A 220 2.74 -33.22 -4.07
C THR A 220 2.71 -31.82 -3.52
N CYS A 221 1.51 -31.21 -3.40
CA CYS A 221 1.35 -29.84 -2.92
C CYS A 221 0.45 -29.84 -1.67
N ALA A 222 0.70 -28.91 -0.76
CA ALA A 222 -0.23 -28.62 0.31
C ALA A 222 -1.44 -27.85 -0.22
N VAL A 223 -2.61 -28.09 0.35
CA VAL A 223 -3.83 -27.32 0.06
C VAL A 223 -4.10 -26.37 1.22
N ALA A 224 -4.00 -25.09 0.93
CA ALA A 224 -4.37 -24.04 1.86
C ALA A 224 -5.80 -23.54 1.59
N CYS A 225 -6.47 -23.08 2.63
CA CYS A 225 -7.77 -22.43 2.49
C CYS A 225 -7.73 -21.06 3.17
N ARG A 226 -7.95 -19.99 2.40
CA ARG A 226 -8.09 -18.64 2.93
C ARG A 226 -9.55 -18.28 3.02
N ILE A 227 -10.00 -17.97 4.25
CA ILE A 227 -11.39 -17.59 4.52
C ILE A 227 -11.48 -16.30 5.32
N GLY A 228 -12.52 -15.51 5.00
CA GLY A 228 -12.94 -14.41 5.84
C GLY A 228 -13.82 -14.92 6.97
N VAL A 229 -13.50 -14.53 8.21
CA VAL A 229 -14.20 -15.01 9.40
C VAL A 229 -15.32 -14.11 9.89
N ASP A 230 -15.36 -12.85 9.42
CA ASP A 230 -16.38 -11.87 9.82
C ASP A 230 -16.52 -10.75 8.75
N GLU A 231 -17.75 -10.42 8.36
CA GLU A 231 -18.07 -9.28 7.48
C GLU A 231 -18.34 -7.99 8.28
N LEU A 232 -18.40 -8.05 9.60
CA LEU A 232 -18.72 -6.96 10.52
C LEU A 232 -20.10 -6.33 10.27
N ILE A 233 -21.06 -7.11 9.77
CA ILE A 233 -22.45 -6.74 9.54
C ILE A 233 -23.45 -7.64 10.33
N GLY A 234 -22.94 -8.44 11.24
CA GLY A 234 -23.73 -9.34 12.08
C GLY A 234 -24.42 -10.46 11.30
N GLU A 235 -25.62 -10.81 11.69
CA GLU A 235 -26.36 -11.97 11.12
C GLU A 235 -26.76 -11.81 9.65
N GLU A 236 -26.68 -10.62 9.08
CA GLU A 236 -26.95 -10.38 7.65
C GLU A 236 -25.83 -10.92 6.73
N GLY A 237 -24.65 -11.16 7.27
CA GLY A 237 -23.50 -11.69 6.54
C GLY A 237 -22.86 -12.90 7.21
N ILE A 238 -21.57 -13.03 6.98
CA ILE A 238 -20.69 -13.95 7.72
C ILE A 238 -20.36 -13.30 9.05
N HIS A 239 -20.56 -14.00 10.17
CA HIS A 239 -20.13 -13.56 11.47
C HIS A 239 -19.34 -14.64 12.21
N ARG A 240 -18.48 -14.21 13.11
CA ARG A 240 -17.46 -15.05 13.76
C ARG A 240 -18.04 -16.30 14.44
N GLU A 241 -19.15 -16.18 15.14
CA GLU A 241 -19.75 -17.28 15.91
C GLU A 241 -20.21 -18.41 14.98
N GLU A 242 -20.92 -18.09 13.89
CA GLU A 242 -21.32 -19.07 12.88
C GLU A 242 -20.11 -19.70 12.18
N MET A 243 -19.06 -18.88 11.94
CA MET A 243 -17.84 -19.41 11.35
C MET A 243 -17.07 -20.36 12.28
N LEU A 244 -17.09 -20.15 13.61
CA LEU A 244 -16.52 -21.11 14.56
C LEU A 244 -17.28 -22.44 14.54
N GLU A 245 -18.61 -22.41 14.45
CA GLU A 245 -19.42 -23.61 14.31
C GLU A 245 -19.07 -24.39 13.04
N LEU A 246 -19.08 -23.72 11.88
CA LEU A 246 -18.67 -24.33 10.62
C LEU A 246 -17.25 -24.88 10.70
N PHE A 247 -16.33 -24.10 11.23
CA PHE A 247 -14.92 -24.46 11.30
C PHE A 247 -14.72 -25.74 12.11
N SER A 248 -15.50 -25.97 13.18
CA SER A 248 -15.42 -27.19 13.96
C SER A 248 -15.75 -28.46 13.16
N GLU A 249 -16.54 -28.33 12.07
CA GLU A 249 -16.90 -29.45 11.20
C GLU A 249 -15.88 -29.68 10.07
N ILE A 250 -15.23 -28.61 9.58
CA ILE A 250 -14.37 -28.67 8.38
C ILE A 250 -12.89 -28.44 8.66
N SER A 251 -12.50 -28.23 9.93
CA SER A 251 -11.19 -27.77 10.35
C SER A 251 -10.02 -28.65 9.89
N GLU A 252 -10.24 -29.93 9.65
CA GLU A 252 -9.19 -30.89 9.21
C GLU A 252 -9.13 -31.07 7.69
N LEU A 253 -9.99 -30.41 6.89
CA LEU A 253 -10.06 -30.63 5.44
C LEU A 253 -8.82 -30.10 4.70
N PRO A 254 -8.40 -28.84 4.80
CA PRO A 254 -7.18 -28.37 4.15
C PRO A 254 -5.93 -28.74 4.97
N ASP A 255 -4.76 -28.46 4.44
CA ASP A 255 -3.49 -28.65 5.12
C ASP A 255 -3.02 -27.40 5.87
N LEU A 256 -3.60 -26.24 5.56
CA LEU A 256 -3.34 -24.94 6.17
C LEU A 256 -4.59 -24.07 6.13
N TRP A 257 -4.87 -23.38 7.20
CA TRP A 257 -5.85 -22.31 7.26
C TRP A 257 -5.19 -20.93 7.24
N ASP A 258 -5.65 -20.03 6.36
CA ASP A 258 -5.30 -18.62 6.32
C ASP A 258 -6.54 -17.80 6.69
N LEU A 259 -6.53 -17.25 7.92
CA LEU A 259 -7.70 -16.57 8.50
C LEU A 259 -7.57 -15.07 8.37
N THR A 260 -8.61 -14.42 7.87
CA THR A 260 -8.65 -12.96 7.69
C THR A 260 -10.07 -12.41 7.86
N LEU A 261 -10.25 -11.11 7.70
CA LEU A 261 -11.56 -10.47 7.64
C LEU A 261 -12.13 -10.50 6.20
N CYS A 262 -13.45 -10.36 6.10
CA CYS A 262 -14.17 -10.65 4.87
C CYS A 262 -14.10 -9.58 3.80
N SER A 263 -13.63 -8.35 4.09
CA SER A 263 -13.45 -7.32 3.08
C SER A 263 -12.05 -6.72 3.13
N TRP A 264 -11.57 -6.25 1.99
CA TRP A 264 -10.19 -5.78 1.86
C TRP A 264 -9.91 -4.52 2.66
N ASP A 265 -10.86 -3.60 2.77
CA ASP A 265 -10.74 -2.37 3.56
C ASP A 265 -10.66 -2.63 5.07
N ILE A 266 -11.36 -3.65 5.59
CA ILE A 266 -11.27 -4.05 6.99
C ILE A 266 -10.06 -4.94 7.29
N ASP A 267 -9.65 -5.78 6.36
CA ASP A 267 -8.40 -6.56 6.46
C ASP A 267 -7.18 -5.64 6.45
N SER A 268 -7.12 -4.76 5.47
CA SER A 268 -5.97 -3.89 5.20
C SER A 268 -6.06 -2.52 5.86
N ARG A 269 -6.68 -2.42 7.04
CA ARG A 269 -6.79 -1.14 7.77
C ARG A 269 -5.45 -0.42 7.86
N THR A 270 -5.48 0.90 7.63
CA THR A 270 -4.33 1.77 7.86
C THR A 270 -4.05 1.90 9.35
N SER A 271 -2.85 2.38 9.72
CA SER A 271 -2.50 2.61 11.13
C SER A 271 -3.39 3.63 11.84
N ARG A 272 -4.05 4.50 11.08
CA ARG A 272 -5.02 5.45 11.60
C ARG A 272 -6.27 4.77 12.17
N PHE A 273 -6.67 3.62 11.65
CA PHE A 273 -7.92 2.92 11.98
C PHE A 273 -7.73 1.51 12.54
N GLY A 274 -6.51 1.00 12.57
CA GLY A 274 -6.20 -0.32 13.10
C GLY A 274 -4.76 -0.43 13.58
N GLU A 275 -4.58 -0.82 14.83
CA GLU A 275 -3.27 -1.09 15.41
C GLU A 275 -2.66 -2.41 14.88
N GLU A 276 -1.40 -2.67 15.22
CA GLU A 276 -0.77 -3.97 14.99
C GLU A 276 -1.56 -5.08 15.72
N GLY A 277 -1.88 -6.16 15.00
CA GLY A 277 -2.68 -7.25 15.54
C GLY A 277 -4.20 -7.00 15.57
N HIS A 278 -4.72 -5.97 14.90
CA HIS A 278 -6.16 -5.61 14.92
C HIS A 278 -7.12 -6.75 14.54
N GLN A 279 -6.64 -7.80 13.88
CA GLN A 279 -7.47 -8.96 13.52
C GLN A 279 -7.53 -10.03 14.63
N GLU A 280 -6.65 -9.96 15.63
CA GLU A 280 -6.56 -10.97 16.69
C GLU A 280 -7.90 -11.29 17.37
N PRO A 281 -8.76 -10.30 17.73
CA PRO A 281 -10.05 -10.59 18.38
C PRO A 281 -10.98 -11.46 17.54
N PHE A 282 -10.85 -11.41 16.21
CA PHE A 282 -11.70 -12.15 15.28
C PHE A 282 -11.17 -13.56 15.00
N VAL A 283 -9.84 -13.74 14.94
CA VAL A 283 -9.20 -15.03 14.61
C VAL A 283 -8.88 -15.90 15.83
N THR A 284 -8.90 -15.34 17.03
CA THR A 284 -8.69 -16.09 18.27
C THR A 284 -9.77 -17.16 18.45
N GLY A 285 -9.37 -18.38 18.82
CA GLY A 285 -10.26 -19.52 19.05
C GLY A 285 -10.29 -20.53 17.90
N PHE A 286 -9.95 -20.13 16.68
CA PHE A 286 -9.94 -21.05 15.55
C PHE A 286 -8.85 -22.11 15.64
N LYS A 287 -7.63 -21.72 16.04
CA LYS A 287 -6.51 -22.68 16.19
C LYS A 287 -6.83 -23.82 17.15
N GLN A 288 -7.61 -23.61 18.18
CA GLN A 288 -7.98 -24.61 19.17
C GLN A 288 -8.92 -25.69 18.57
N LEU A 289 -9.52 -25.44 17.42
CA LEU A 289 -10.47 -26.34 16.75
C LEU A 289 -9.81 -27.20 15.67
N THR A 290 -8.49 -27.08 15.43
CA THR A 290 -7.80 -27.80 14.36
C THR A 290 -6.41 -28.26 14.75
N SER A 291 -6.01 -29.42 14.23
CA SER A 291 -4.62 -29.88 14.25
C SER A 291 -3.76 -29.23 13.17
N LYS A 292 -4.40 -28.61 12.15
CA LYS A 292 -3.70 -27.99 11.02
C LYS A 292 -3.05 -26.68 11.41
N PRO A 293 -1.93 -26.30 10.75
CA PRO A 293 -1.35 -24.99 10.89
C PRO A 293 -2.35 -23.86 10.56
N VAL A 294 -2.26 -22.77 11.31
CA VAL A 294 -3.03 -21.55 11.10
C VAL A 294 -2.08 -20.39 10.84
N VAL A 295 -2.27 -19.69 9.74
CA VAL A 295 -1.64 -18.41 9.46
C VAL A 295 -2.69 -17.30 9.55
N GLY A 296 -2.29 -16.14 10.02
CA GLY A 296 -3.12 -14.95 10.05
C GLY A 296 -2.27 -13.69 9.96
N VAL A 297 -2.90 -12.59 9.63
CA VAL A 297 -2.24 -11.30 9.45
C VAL A 297 -2.64 -10.29 10.52
N GLY A 298 -1.82 -9.27 10.72
CA GLY A 298 -2.07 -8.21 11.69
C GLY A 298 -1.12 -7.04 11.50
N ARG A 299 -0.47 -6.94 10.34
CA ARG A 299 0.60 -5.97 10.08
C ARG A 299 1.75 -6.06 11.10
N PHE A 300 2.07 -7.27 11.55
CA PHE A 300 3.13 -7.51 12.52
C PHE A 300 4.49 -7.03 12.01
N THR A 301 5.13 -6.16 12.78
CA THR A 301 6.48 -5.63 12.54
C THR A 301 7.39 -5.89 13.74
N SER A 302 6.83 -6.03 14.94
CA SER A 302 7.52 -6.37 16.17
C SER A 302 7.75 -7.88 16.30
N PRO A 303 9.00 -8.35 16.43
CA PRO A 303 9.28 -9.76 16.70
C PRO A 303 8.65 -10.28 17.99
N ASP A 304 8.55 -9.44 19.03
CA ASP A 304 7.91 -9.80 20.29
C ASP A 304 6.41 -10.06 20.13
N ALA A 305 5.73 -9.23 19.31
CA ALA A 305 4.32 -9.45 18.95
C ALA A 305 4.15 -10.76 18.19
N MET A 306 5.04 -11.07 17.23
CA MET A 306 5.02 -12.33 16.47
C MET A 306 5.18 -13.55 17.39
N VAL A 307 6.17 -13.54 18.26
CA VAL A 307 6.39 -14.61 19.25
C VAL A 307 5.18 -14.77 20.18
N SER A 308 4.58 -13.66 20.61
CA SER A 308 3.38 -13.68 21.45
C SER A 308 2.21 -14.40 20.76
N GLN A 309 1.98 -14.16 19.46
CA GLN A 309 0.93 -14.84 18.70
C GLN A 309 1.11 -16.37 18.72
N ILE A 310 2.34 -16.84 18.48
CA ILE A 310 2.64 -18.27 18.45
C ILE A 310 2.57 -18.90 19.83
N ARG A 311 3.21 -18.31 20.84
CA ARG A 311 3.24 -18.85 22.20
C ARG A 311 1.87 -18.93 22.87
N ARG A 312 0.97 -18.00 22.55
CA ARG A 312 -0.42 -18.02 23.03
C ARG A 312 -1.32 -18.97 22.24
N GLY A 313 -0.81 -19.59 21.17
CA GLY A 313 -1.57 -20.49 20.33
C GLY A 313 -2.68 -19.80 19.54
N VAL A 314 -2.51 -18.53 19.19
CA VAL A 314 -3.43 -17.81 18.28
C VAL A 314 -3.13 -18.19 16.85
N LEU A 315 -1.85 -18.19 16.48
CA LEU A 315 -1.34 -18.53 15.14
C LEU A 315 -0.18 -19.54 15.26
N ASP A 316 0.08 -20.30 14.20
CA ASP A 316 1.29 -21.12 14.02
C ASP A 316 2.31 -20.45 13.11
N LEU A 317 1.85 -19.60 12.19
CA LEU A 317 2.65 -18.89 11.18
C LEU A 317 2.27 -17.40 11.20
N ILE A 318 3.27 -16.57 11.05
CA ILE A 318 3.10 -15.12 11.00
C ILE A 318 2.91 -14.68 9.54
N GLY A 319 1.68 -14.34 9.21
CA GLY A 319 1.29 -13.85 7.90
C GLY A 319 1.67 -12.38 7.70
N ALA A 320 2.23 -12.05 6.54
CA ALA A 320 2.56 -10.67 6.20
C ALA A 320 2.39 -10.37 4.70
N ALA A 321 1.60 -9.35 4.39
CA ALA A 321 1.64 -8.66 3.11
C ALA A 321 2.49 -7.38 3.27
N ARG A 322 1.94 -6.34 3.89
CA ARG A 322 2.56 -5.01 4.02
C ARG A 322 3.91 -4.99 4.76
N PRO A 323 4.14 -5.75 5.86
CA PRO A 323 5.46 -5.83 6.47
C PRO A 323 6.52 -6.40 5.53
N SER A 324 6.20 -7.41 4.72
CA SER A 324 7.13 -7.96 3.72
C SER A 324 7.42 -7.02 2.54
N ILE A 325 6.55 -6.04 2.31
CA ILE A 325 6.74 -4.95 1.34
C ILE A 325 7.67 -3.87 1.93
N ALA A 326 7.43 -3.49 3.17
CA ALA A 326 8.22 -2.48 3.86
C ALA A 326 9.64 -2.99 4.12
N ASP A 327 9.78 -4.23 4.57
CA ASP A 327 11.08 -4.89 4.76
C ASP A 327 11.08 -6.35 4.27
N PRO A 328 11.50 -6.59 3.03
CA PRO A 328 11.67 -7.96 2.53
C PRO A 328 12.65 -8.80 3.36
N PHE A 329 13.58 -8.16 4.09
CA PHE A 329 14.63 -8.80 4.88
C PHE A 329 14.31 -8.87 6.38
N LEU A 330 13.07 -8.59 6.78
CA LEU A 330 12.64 -8.65 8.18
C LEU A 330 13.01 -9.97 8.87
N PRO A 331 12.74 -11.17 8.31
CA PRO A 331 13.12 -12.43 8.95
C PRO A 331 14.64 -12.55 9.14
N LYS A 332 15.41 -12.20 8.11
CA LYS A 332 16.87 -12.29 8.17
C LYS A 332 17.47 -11.32 9.18
N LYS A 333 16.91 -10.11 9.30
CA LYS A 333 17.35 -9.13 10.32
C LYS A 333 17.08 -9.61 11.73
N ILE A 334 15.94 -10.27 11.97
CA ILE A 334 15.66 -10.91 13.26
C ILE A 334 16.66 -12.03 13.55
N ALA A 335 16.96 -12.88 12.57
CA ALA A 335 17.93 -13.97 12.71
C ALA A 335 19.36 -13.46 12.99
N GLU A 336 19.70 -12.30 12.49
CA GLU A 336 21.01 -11.67 12.60
C GLU A 336 21.12 -10.70 13.79
N ASP A 337 20.09 -10.61 14.64
CA ASP A 337 19.98 -9.66 15.76
C ASP A 337 20.15 -8.18 15.36
N ARG A 338 19.61 -7.83 14.19
CA ARG A 338 19.63 -6.48 13.63
C ARG A 338 18.24 -5.83 13.68
N LEU A 339 17.64 -5.82 14.86
CA LEU A 339 16.25 -5.36 15.03
C LEU A 339 16.08 -3.88 14.67
N GLU A 340 17.09 -3.06 15.00
CA GLU A 340 17.11 -1.63 14.70
C GLU A 340 17.20 -1.32 13.18
N ASP A 341 17.57 -2.32 12.38
CA ASP A 341 17.62 -2.20 10.92
C ASP A 341 16.30 -2.50 10.23
N ILE A 342 15.27 -2.91 10.97
CA ILE A 342 13.96 -3.25 10.40
C ILE A 342 13.24 -1.98 9.95
N ARG A 343 12.80 -1.97 8.68
CA ARG A 343 11.89 -0.94 8.13
C ARG A 343 10.46 -1.29 8.51
N GLU A 344 10.01 -0.82 9.65
CA GLU A 344 8.66 -1.11 10.10
C GLU A 344 7.58 -0.51 9.18
N CYS A 345 6.56 -1.29 8.88
CA CYS A 345 5.41 -0.81 8.11
C CYS A 345 4.66 0.28 8.89
N ILE A 346 4.46 1.44 8.28
CA ILE A 346 3.72 2.56 8.87
C ILE A 346 2.20 2.49 8.67
N GLY A 347 1.70 1.47 7.97
CA GLY A 347 0.27 1.28 7.74
C GLY A 347 -0.41 2.39 6.92
N CYS A 348 0.29 2.99 5.95
CA CYS A 348 -0.24 4.09 5.11
C CYS A 348 -0.98 3.63 3.86
N ASN A 349 -0.96 2.36 3.51
CA ASN A 349 -1.57 1.74 2.33
C ASN A 349 -1.15 2.32 0.96
N ILE A 350 -0.01 3.01 0.87
CA ILE A 350 0.55 3.42 -0.44
C ILE A 350 0.82 2.21 -1.35
N CYS A 351 1.17 1.06 -0.79
CA CYS A 351 1.33 -0.18 -1.55
C CYS A 351 0.00 -0.67 -2.15
N VAL A 352 -1.11 -0.55 -1.44
CA VAL A 352 -2.46 -0.86 -1.92
C VAL A 352 -2.87 0.08 -3.06
N SER A 353 -2.52 1.37 -2.97
CA SER A 353 -2.83 2.33 -4.03
C SER A 353 -2.18 1.98 -5.37
N GLY A 354 -1.08 1.24 -5.39
CA GLY A 354 -0.47 0.72 -6.62
C GLY A 354 -1.43 -0.18 -7.37
N ASP A 355 -1.99 -1.17 -6.68
CA ASP A 355 -2.99 -2.07 -7.26
C ASP A 355 -4.25 -1.32 -7.71
N MET A 356 -4.81 -0.48 -6.83
CA MET A 356 -6.00 0.34 -7.12
C MET A 356 -5.83 1.30 -8.29
N THR A 357 -4.61 1.63 -8.68
CA THR A 357 -4.29 2.47 -9.86
C THR A 357 -3.64 1.70 -11.00
N MET A 358 -3.62 0.37 -10.94
CA MET A 358 -3.02 -0.51 -11.95
C MET A 358 -1.56 -0.14 -12.26
N SER A 359 -0.82 0.22 -11.24
CA SER A 359 0.60 0.56 -11.31
C SER A 359 1.42 -0.32 -10.36
N PRO A 360 2.70 -0.56 -10.64
CA PRO A 360 3.53 -1.38 -9.76
C PRO A 360 3.52 -0.90 -8.32
N VAL A 361 3.47 -1.84 -7.39
CA VAL A 361 3.49 -1.60 -5.95
C VAL A 361 4.65 -0.70 -5.53
N ARG A 362 4.38 0.20 -4.59
CA ARG A 362 5.35 1.13 -4.00
C ARG A 362 5.25 1.08 -2.48
N CYS A 363 6.27 1.57 -1.81
CA CYS A 363 6.26 1.65 -0.36
C CYS A 363 6.86 2.97 0.13
N THR A 364 6.25 3.55 1.16
CA THR A 364 6.77 4.77 1.80
C THR A 364 8.09 4.52 2.52
N GLN A 365 8.26 3.33 3.12
CA GLN A 365 9.48 2.97 3.84
C GLN A 365 10.57 2.42 2.92
N ASN A 366 10.19 1.63 1.92
CA ASN A 366 11.12 0.92 1.05
C ASN A 366 11.08 1.49 -0.38
N PRO A 367 12.01 2.37 -0.75
CA PRO A 367 12.03 2.99 -2.07
C PRO A 367 12.46 2.05 -3.20
N THR A 368 12.93 0.83 -2.88
CA THR A 368 13.32 -0.18 -3.89
C THR A 368 12.17 -1.09 -4.28
N MET A 369 11.03 -1.04 -3.54
CA MET A 369 9.89 -1.90 -3.82
C MET A 369 9.28 -1.62 -5.19
N GLY A 370 9.19 -2.66 -6.02
CA GLY A 370 8.76 -2.58 -7.41
C GLY A 370 9.85 -2.15 -8.40
N GLU A 371 11.07 -1.88 -7.92
CA GLU A 371 12.22 -1.48 -8.74
C GLU A 371 13.31 -2.57 -8.76
N GLU A 372 13.10 -3.72 -8.15
CA GLU A 372 14.08 -4.80 -8.00
C GLU A 372 14.61 -5.27 -9.37
N TRP A 373 13.72 -5.50 -10.32
CA TRP A 373 14.09 -5.82 -11.71
C TRP A 373 14.25 -4.57 -12.57
N ARG A 374 13.29 -3.67 -12.51
CA ARG A 374 13.22 -2.50 -13.41
C ARG A 374 14.47 -1.62 -13.33
N LYS A 375 14.99 -1.39 -12.13
CA LYS A 375 16.20 -0.59 -11.87
C LYS A 375 17.34 -1.42 -11.27
N ARG A 376 17.14 -2.73 -11.05
CA ARG A 376 18.11 -3.61 -10.39
C ARG A 376 18.48 -3.11 -8.98
N TRP A 377 17.51 -2.50 -8.29
CA TRP A 377 17.72 -1.98 -6.95
C TRP A 377 17.43 -3.03 -5.90
N HIS A 378 18.46 -3.43 -5.20
CA HIS A 378 18.33 -4.35 -4.07
C HIS A 378 18.11 -3.55 -2.78
N PRO A 379 17.18 -3.96 -1.87
CA PRO A 379 16.89 -3.20 -0.65
C PRO A 379 18.04 -3.13 0.34
N GLU A 380 18.88 -4.19 0.40
CA GLU A 380 19.99 -4.27 1.35
C GLU A 380 21.38 -4.04 0.72
N LYS A 381 21.50 -4.08 -0.59
CA LYS A 381 22.78 -3.87 -1.30
C LYS A 381 22.71 -2.58 -2.11
N ILE A 382 23.71 -1.74 -1.94
CA ILE A 382 23.89 -0.51 -2.70
C ILE A 382 25.33 -0.47 -3.23
N HIS A 383 25.51 -0.05 -4.47
CA HIS A 383 26.84 0.03 -5.07
C HIS A 383 27.69 1.13 -4.39
N ALA A 384 29.00 0.98 -4.41
CA ALA A 384 29.92 1.93 -3.82
C ALA A 384 29.88 3.30 -4.54
N LYS A 385 30.43 4.34 -3.90
CA LYS A 385 30.56 5.68 -4.48
C LYS A 385 31.32 5.67 -5.79
N GLY A 386 31.04 6.64 -6.65
CA GLY A 386 31.77 6.93 -7.86
C GLY A 386 33.03 7.80 -7.60
N LYS A 387 33.27 8.74 -8.50
CA LYS A 387 34.48 9.61 -8.46
C LYS A 387 34.36 10.75 -7.45
N SER A 388 33.16 11.25 -7.19
CA SER A 388 32.94 12.38 -6.28
C SER A 388 33.15 11.99 -4.82
N GLN A 389 33.46 12.95 -3.96
CA GLN A 389 33.83 12.69 -2.57
C GLN A 389 32.79 13.24 -1.58
N SER A 390 32.28 14.45 -1.79
CA SER A 390 31.48 15.16 -0.81
C SER A 390 30.12 15.61 -1.35
N VAL A 391 29.12 15.55 -0.49
CA VAL A 391 27.74 15.98 -0.77
C VAL A 391 27.22 16.79 0.41
N LEU A 392 26.76 18.01 0.16
CA LEU A 392 26.00 18.80 1.11
C LEU A 392 24.49 18.66 0.81
N ILE A 393 23.73 18.21 1.78
CA ILE A 393 22.27 18.13 1.71
C ILE A 393 21.69 19.23 2.59
N VAL A 394 20.85 20.09 2.01
CA VAL A 394 20.15 21.15 2.72
C VAL A 394 18.68 20.77 2.91
N GLY A 395 18.30 20.49 4.15
CA GLY A 395 16.97 20.07 4.56
C GLY A 395 16.91 18.60 5.03
N GLY A 396 16.52 18.40 6.28
CA GLY A 396 16.46 17.13 7.00
C GLY A 396 15.06 16.48 7.00
N GLY A 397 14.25 16.73 5.97
CA GLY A 397 12.97 16.03 5.75
C GLY A 397 13.16 14.60 5.20
N PRO A 398 12.07 13.86 4.92
CA PRO A 398 12.14 12.46 4.46
C PRO A 398 13.05 12.25 3.24
N SER A 399 13.02 13.19 2.29
CA SER A 399 13.86 13.15 1.09
C SER A 399 15.34 13.31 1.41
N GLY A 400 15.69 14.32 2.23
CA GLY A 400 17.08 14.58 2.65
C GLY A 400 17.64 13.46 3.51
N LEU A 401 16.85 12.94 4.46
CA LEU A 401 17.24 11.82 5.31
C LEU A 401 17.49 10.54 4.51
N GLU A 402 16.62 10.19 3.54
CA GLU A 402 16.85 9.02 2.69
C GLU A 402 18.06 9.21 1.78
N CYS A 403 18.25 10.43 1.25
CA CYS A 403 19.41 10.78 0.45
C CYS A 403 20.71 10.61 1.26
N ALA A 404 20.77 11.18 2.47
CA ALA A 404 21.90 11.07 3.38
C ALA A 404 22.24 9.61 3.72
N ARG A 405 21.20 8.83 4.10
CA ARG A 405 21.36 7.41 4.42
C ARG A 405 21.92 6.62 3.23
N ALA A 406 21.39 6.83 2.04
CA ALA A 406 21.77 6.06 0.86
C ALA A 406 23.18 6.47 0.35
N LEU A 407 23.52 7.75 0.35
CA LEU A 407 24.85 8.25 0.00
C LEU A 407 25.91 7.81 1.02
N GLY A 408 25.57 7.87 2.32
CA GLY A 408 26.45 7.38 3.38
C GLY A 408 26.78 5.91 3.21
N ARG A 409 25.79 5.07 2.91
CA ARG A 409 26.00 3.64 2.59
C ARG A 409 26.82 3.40 1.33
N ARG A 410 26.81 4.32 0.37
CA ARG A 410 27.69 4.29 -0.80
C ARG A 410 29.13 4.70 -0.48
N GLY A 411 29.37 5.35 0.67
CA GLY A 411 30.71 5.79 1.12
C GLY A 411 31.08 7.22 0.75
N TYR A 412 30.10 8.06 0.39
CA TYR A 412 30.33 9.51 0.24
C TYR A 412 30.49 10.17 1.61
N GLN A 413 31.24 11.26 1.69
CA GLN A 413 31.23 12.17 2.82
C GLN A 413 29.97 13.05 2.69
N VAL A 414 29.04 12.92 3.62
CA VAL A 414 27.76 13.57 3.57
C VAL A 414 27.63 14.55 4.72
N THR A 415 27.29 15.78 4.41
CA THR A 415 26.86 16.77 5.39
C THR A 415 25.40 17.09 5.20
N LEU A 416 24.59 16.90 6.25
CA LEU A 416 23.15 17.21 6.27
C LEU A 416 22.92 18.43 7.16
N ALA A 417 22.52 19.56 6.56
CA ALA A 417 22.18 20.77 7.26
C ALA A 417 20.64 20.93 7.37
N GLU A 418 20.15 21.21 8.56
CA GLU A 418 18.72 21.45 8.85
C GLU A 418 18.56 22.76 9.64
N LYS A 419 17.67 23.63 9.19
CA LYS A 419 17.40 24.94 9.85
C LYS A 419 16.73 24.79 11.20
N ASN A 420 15.92 23.74 11.38
CA ASN A 420 15.24 23.49 12.64
C ASN A 420 16.15 22.76 13.64
N LYS A 421 15.71 22.70 14.89
CA LYS A 421 16.41 21.97 15.96
C LYS A 421 16.13 20.47 15.92
N GLU A 422 15.21 20.03 15.08
CA GLU A 422 14.78 18.64 14.92
C GLU A 422 14.80 18.26 13.45
N LEU A 423 15.21 17.02 13.16
CA LEU A 423 15.12 16.41 11.85
C LEU A 423 13.70 15.85 11.61
N GLY A 424 13.34 15.67 10.36
CA GLY A 424 12.10 15.02 9.94
C GLY A 424 11.16 15.90 9.14
N GLY A 425 11.38 17.20 9.15
CA GLY A 425 10.57 18.15 8.39
C GLY A 425 9.07 17.99 8.68
N ARG A 426 8.26 18.01 7.62
CA ARG A 426 6.81 17.89 7.73
C ARG A 426 6.33 16.60 8.39
N VAL A 427 6.99 15.46 8.16
CA VAL A 427 6.56 14.17 8.72
C VAL A 427 6.66 14.15 10.26
N ALA A 428 7.67 14.82 10.83
CA ALA A 428 7.78 14.97 12.29
C ALA A 428 6.59 15.73 12.88
N GLN A 429 6.02 16.67 12.14
CA GLN A 429 4.86 17.46 12.55
C GLN A 429 3.56 16.68 12.32
N GLU A 430 3.38 16.07 11.15
CA GLU A 430 2.18 15.32 10.79
C GLU A 430 2.00 14.08 11.68
N SER A 431 3.09 13.41 12.10
CA SER A 431 3.00 12.25 13.00
C SER A 431 2.44 12.57 14.40
N ARG A 432 2.38 13.87 14.77
CA ARG A 432 1.75 14.33 16.01
C ARG A 432 0.24 14.60 15.88
N LEU A 433 -0.29 14.53 14.66
CA LEU A 433 -1.72 14.69 14.39
C LEU A 433 -2.51 13.43 14.74
N PRO A 434 -3.85 13.54 14.94
CA PRO A 434 -4.69 12.39 15.26
C PRO A 434 -4.52 11.21 14.32
N GLY A 435 -4.24 10.02 14.88
CA GLY A 435 -4.12 8.77 14.15
C GLY A 435 -2.86 8.56 13.32
N LEU A 436 -1.92 9.51 13.27
CA LEU A 436 -0.72 9.44 12.41
C LEU A 436 0.58 9.08 13.14
N ALA A 437 0.52 8.73 14.44
CA ALA A 437 1.72 8.47 15.26
C ALA A 437 2.68 7.43 14.64
N ALA A 438 2.16 6.36 14.01
CA ALA A 438 2.98 5.34 13.37
C ALA A 438 3.84 5.87 12.19
N TRP A 439 3.56 7.07 11.70
CA TRP A 439 4.31 7.66 10.60
C TRP A 439 5.66 8.22 11.05
N SER A 440 5.88 8.41 12.37
CA SER A 440 7.20 8.73 12.91
C SER A 440 8.26 7.69 12.51
N ARG A 441 7.86 6.44 12.30
CA ARG A 441 8.74 5.34 11.85
C ARG A 441 9.49 5.64 10.54
N VAL A 442 8.95 6.55 9.70
CA VAL A 442 9.68 7.06 8.50
C VAL A 442 10.98 7.75 8.90
N LEU A 443 10.93 8.47 10.01
CA LEU A 443 12.09 9.18 10.57
C LEU A 443 12.96 8.25 11.39
N ASP A 444 12.37 7.50 12.31
CA ASP A 444 13.05 6.67 13.30
C ASP A 444 14.04 5.71 12.62
N TYR A 445 13.59 5.01 11.57
CA TYR A 445 14.45 4.15 10.78
C TYR A 445 15.64 4.88 10.18
N ARG A 446 15.40 6.02 9.52
CA ARG A 446 16.46 6.77 8.81
C ARG A 446 17.44 7.42 9.76
N LEU A 447 16.95 7.96 10.86
CA LEU A 447 17.79 8.53 11.92
C LEU A 447 18.65 7.46 12.60
N GLY A 448 18.07 6.29 12.89
CA GLY A 448 18.81 5.15 13.44
C GLY A 448 19.94 4.72 12.52
N GLN A 449 19.68 4.62 11.22
CA GLN A 449 20.70 4.26 10.22
C GLN A 449 21.81 5.32 10.08
N ILE A 450 21.47 6.60 10.00
CA ILE A 450 22.43 7.69 9.83
C ILE A 450 23.36 7.80 11.04
N ARG A 451 22.85 7.64 12.26
CA ARG A 451 23.65 7.69 13.49
C ARG A 451 24.72 6.62 13.59
N GLN A 452 24.62 5.55 12.82
CA GLN A 452 25.61 4.46 12.77
C GLN A 452 26.70 4.70 11.70
N MET A 453 26.67 5.84 10.98
CA MET A 453 27.56 6.12 9.86
C MET A 453 28.54 7.24 10.21
N ASP A 454 29.83 6.93 10.33
CA ASP A 454 30.90 7.91 10.62
C ASP A 454 31.12 8.93 9.49
N ASN A 455 30.63 8.64 8.29
CA ASN A 455 30.78 9.47 7.09
C ASN A 455 29.53 10.35 6.81
N VAL A 456 28.58 10.43 7.75
CA VAL A 456 27.41 11.31 7.66
C VAL A 456 27.35 12.22 8.88
N GLU A 457 27.57 13.50 8.65
CA GLU A 457 27.47 14.53 9.69
C GLU A 457 26.17 15.31 9.58
N THR A 458 25.56 15.65 10.73
CA THR A 458 24.29 16.40 10.77
C THR A 458 24.44 17.69 11.57
N TYR A 459 24.03 18.82 11.00
CA TYR A 459 24.05 20.12 11.61
C TYR A 459 22.62 20.66 11.75
N LEU A 460 22.17 20.83 12.99
CA LEU A 460 20.84 21.37 13.33
C LEU A 460 20.91 22.85 13.63
N GLY A 461 19.80 23.57 13.45
CA GLY A 461 19.75 25.01 13.65
C GLY A 461 20.57 25.78 12.62
N SER A 462 20.84 25.17 11.47
CA SER A 462 21.69 25.71 10.40
C SER A 462 20.80 26.19 9.24
N ASP A 463 20.45 27.49 9.27
CA ASP A 463 19.73 28.14 8.16
C ASP A 463 20.75 28.56 7.09
N VAL A 464 21.02 27.66 6.17
CA VAL A 464 22.10 27.74 5.18
C VAL A 464 21.76 28.74 4.09
N THR A 465 22.68 29.68 3.83
CA THR A 465 22.63 30.67 2.74
C THR A 465 23.41 30.21 1.51
N VAL A 466 23.31 30.98 0.41
CA VAL A 466 24.12 30.73 -0.80
C VAL A 466 25.59 30.90 -0.51
N GLU A 467 25.94 31.91 0.27
CA GLU A 467 27.31 32.21 0.69
C GLU A 467 27.90 31.06 1.51
N ASP A 468 27.15 30.53 2.47
CA ASP A 468 27.58 29.36 3.26
C ASP A 468 27.82 28.14 2.40
N ILE A 469 26.97 27.88 1.40
CA ILE A 469 27.12 26.75 0.47
C ILE A 469 28.44 26.89 -0.35
N LEU A 470 28.70 28.08 -0.87
CA LEU A 470 29.87 28.34 -1.67
C LEU A 470 31.17 28.28 -0.84
N GLU A 471 31.14 28.79 0.41
CA GLU A 471 32.24 28.71 1.35
C GLU A 471 32.53 27.28 1.80
N PHE A 472 31.46 26.47 2.04
CA PHE A 472 31.58 25.08 2.46
C PHE A 472 32.25 24.20 1.39
N GLY A 473 32.00 24.45 0.11
CA GLY A 473 32.73 23.88 -1.01
C GLY A 473 32.53 22.38 -1.24
N SER A 474 31.36 21.83 -0.95
CA SER A 474 31.03 20.44 -1.34
C SER A 474 30.89 20.31 -2.86
N GLU A 475 31.30 19.16 -3.39
CA GLU A 475 31.21 18.89 -4.84
C GLU A 475 29.79 18.87 -5.36
N HIS A 476 28.84 18.33 -4.59
CA HIS A 476 27.45 18.26 -4.96
C HIS A 476 26.55 18.85 -3.88
N ILE A 477 25.62 19.67 -4.30
CA ILE A 477 24.64 20.31 -3.42
C ILE A 477 23.26 19.73 -3.70
N VAL A 478 22.62 19.21 -2.67
CA VAL A 478 21.28 18.61 -2.76
C VAL A 478 20.31 19.45 -1.96
N LEU A 479 19.38 20.08 -2.65
CA LEU A 479 18.36 20.93 -2.03
C LEU A 479 17.12 20.10 -1.74
N ALA A 480 16.94 19.73 -0.47
CA ALA A 480 15.80 19.00 0.07
C ALA A 480 14.93 19.91 0.98
N THR A 481 14.85 21.19 0.62
CA THR A 481 14.25 22.29 1.39
C THR A 481 12.73 22.19 1.54
N GLY A 482 12.10 21.20 0.92
CA GLY A 482 10.68 20.93 1.06
C GLY A 482 9.78 21.94 0.35
N SER A 483 8.58 22.11 0.87
CA SER A 483 7.53 22.97 0.31
C SER A 483 6.72 23.62 1.42
N SER A 484 6.02 24.71 1.08
CA SER A 484 5.11 25.42 1.98
C SER A 484 3.68 25.35 1.46
N TRP A 485 2.68 25.26 2.35
CA TRP A 485 1.29 25.31 1.98
C TRP A 485 0.89 26.69 1.49
N ARG A 486 0.08 26.73 0.45
CA ARG A 486 -0.39 28.00 -0.13
C ARG A 486 -1.53 28.57 0.70
N ASN A 487 -1.46 29.89 0.96
CA ASN A 487 -2.48 30.67 1.67
C ASN A 487 -3.39 31.47 0.72
N ASP A 488 -3.28 31.22 -0.59
CA ASP A 488 -3.99 31.95 -1.64
C ASP A 488 -5.09 31.14 -2.33
N GLY A 489 -5.41 29.95 -1.80
CA GLY A 489 -6.48 29.07 -2.30
C GLY A 489 -6.21 28.38 -3.62
N VAL A 490 -5.03 28.56 -4.21
CA VAL A 490 -4.66 27.81 -5.43
C VAL A 490 -4.59 26.33 -5.10
N GLY A 491 -5.34 25.53 -5.87
CA GLY A 491 -5.46 24.09 -5.74
C GLY A 491 -5.85 23.47 -7.07
N ARG A 492 -6.48 22.30 -7.05
CA ARG A 492 -6.89 21.56 -8.26
C ARG A 492 -8.03 22.24 -9.02
N HIS A 493 -8.93 22.94 -8.29
CA HIS A 493 -10.10 23.63 -8.84
C HIS A 493 -9.89 25.12 -9.04
N HIS A 494 -8.98 25.73 -8.27
CA HIS A 494 -8.63 27.13 -8.41
C HIS A 494 -7.17 27.28 -8.85
N LEU A 495 -6.94 27.77 -10.05
CA LEU A 495 -5.60 28.01 -10.59
C LEU A 495 -5.14 29.48 -10.38
N PHE A 496 -6.03 30.37 -9.95
CA PHE A 496 -5.72 31.78 -9.74
C PHE A 496 -5.69 32.11 -8.25
N PRO A 497 -4.65 32.83 -7.77
CA PRO A 497 -4.54 33.20 -6.37
C PRO A 497 -5.63 34.18 -5.97
N GLN A 498 -6.14 34.02 -4.74
CA GLN A 498 -7.04 34.92 -4.06
C GLN A 498 -6.34 35.49 -2.81
N LYS A 499 -6.68 36.70 -2.41
CA LYS A 499 -6.09 37.30 -1.23
C LYS A 499 -7.03 37.18 -0.04
N PHE A 500 -6.95 36.11 0.70
CA PHE A 500 -7.72 35.90 1.93
C PHE A 500 -7.21 36.80 3.07
N PRO A 501 -8.09 37.20 4.01
CA PRO A 501 -7.69 37.98 5.20
C PRO A 501 -6.70 37.17 6.05
N GLU A 502 -5.52 37.73 6.31
CA GLU A 502 -4.44 37.03 7.01
C GLU A 502 -4.81 36.60 8.43
N GLU A 503 -5.65 37.40 9.12
CA GLU A 503 -6.13 37.12 10.47
C GLU A 503 -7.09 35.91 10.54
N LYS A 504 -7.78 35.59 9.44
CA LYS A 504 -8.73 34.48 9.35
C LYS A 504 -8.17 33.28 8.57
N ALA A 505 -7.21 33.50 7.70
CA ALA A 505 -6.63 32.43 6.87
C ALA A 505 -5.54 31.66 7.60
N TYR A 506 -5.65 30.35 7.55
CA TYR A 506 -4.70 29.40 8.10
C TYR A 506 -4.30 28.41 7.02
N THR A 507 -3.10 27.90 7.16
CA THR A 507 -2.61 26.75 6.39
C THR A 507 -2.24 25.59 7.33
N PRO A 508 -2.00 24.39 6.85
CA PRO A 508 -1.40 23.35 7.68
C PRO A 508 -0.09 23.76 8.34
N ASP A 509 0.75 24.59 7.68
CA ASP A 509 2.00 25.08 8.27
C ASP A 509 1.77 25.93 9.51
N ASP A 510 0.71 26.74 9.52
CA ASP A 510 0.32 27.53 10.71
C ASP A 510 -0.07 26.63 11.89
N ILE A 511 -0.82 25.55 11.60
CA ILE A 511 -1.22 24.57 12.62
C ILE A 511 0.00 23.85 13.18
N PHE A 512 0.94 23.48 12.33
CA PHE A 512 2.22 22.88 12.74
C PHE A 512 3.08 23.83 13.57
N ALA A 513 2.99 25.13 13.30
CA ALA A 513 3.64 26.17 14.10
C ALA A 513 2.92 26.49 15.43
N GLY A 514 1.80 25.80 15.74
CA GLY A 514 1.03 25.99 16.96
C GLY A 514 -0.02 27.09 16.90
N ARG A 515 -0.26 27.69 15.73
CA ARG A 515 -1.35 28.65 15.51
C ARG A 515 -2.63 27.88 15.19
N HIS A 516 -3.47 27.65 16.18
CA HIS A 516 -4.71 26.90 16.03
C HIS A 516 -5.92 27.80 15.82
N PRO A 517 -6.84 27.51 14.90
CA PRO A 517 -8.09 28.23 14.72
C PRO A 517 -9.06 27.95 15.88
N ASN A 518 -9.99 28.87 16.12
CA ASN A 518 -11.02 28.78 17.15
C ASN A 518 -12.40 29.11 16.56
N GLY A 519 -13.47 28.76 17.29
CA GLY A 519 -14.83 29.11 16.94
C GLY A 519 -15.38 28.28 15.77
N LYS A 520 -16.01 28.96 14.82
CA LYS A 520 -16.52 28.35 13.58
C LYS A 520 -15.40 28.24 12.56
N VAL A 521 -14.97 27.05 12.26
CA VAL A 521 -13.83 26.78 11.36
C VAL A 521 -14.31 26.14 10.07
N VAL A 522 -13.99 26.78 8.95
CA VAL A 522 -14.14 26.20 7.62
C VAL A 522 -12.80 25.59 7.20
N ILE A 523 -12.79 24.34 6.81
CA ILE A 523 -11.63 23.69 6.19
C ILE A 523 -11.95 23.51 4.71
N TYR A 524 -11.19 24.15 3.85
CA TYR A 524 -11.27 23.98 2.40
C TYR A 524 -10.24 22.94 1.94
N ASP A 525 -10.71 21.74 1.62
CA ASP A 525 -9.89 20.61 1.17
C ASP A 525 -9.98 20.42 -0.35
N ASP A 526 -8.95 20.87 -1.06
CA ASP A 526 -8.71 20.64 -2.49
C ASP A 526 -7.42 19.80 -2.73
N ASP A 527 -6.80 19.30 -1.67
CA ASP A 527 -5.70 18.31 -1.73
C ASP A 527 -6.24 16.88 -1.95
N HIS A 528 -7.41 16.60 -1.37
CA HIS A 528 -8.16 15.34 -1.49
C HIS A 528 -7.47 14.11 -0.89
N TYR A 529 -6.41 14.28 -0.11
CA TYR A 529 -5.75 13.19 0.61
C TYR A 529 -6.15 13.21 2.10
N TYR A 530 -5.31 12.75 3.01
CA TYR A 530 -5.67 12.58 4.44
C TYR A 530 -5.75 13.87 5.25
N LEU A 531 -4.98 14.91 4.87
CA LEU A 531 -4.64 16.00 5.79
C LEU A 531 -5.85 16.90 6.13
N GLY A 532 -6.71 17.21 5.16
CA GLY A 532 -7.94 17.97 5.40
C GLY A 532 -8.84 17.32 6.46
N GLY A 533 -9.03 16.00 6.35
CA GLY A 533 -9.79 15.22 7.33
C GLY A 533 -9.14 15.16 8.71
N VAL A 534 -7.82 15.00 8.78
CA VAL A 534 -7.07 14.96 10.06
C VAL A 534 -7.12 16.31 10.78
N ILE A 535 -6.98 17.41 10.04
CA ILE A 535 -7.10 18.76 10.61
C ILE A 535 -8.54 19.02 11.10
N ALA A 536 -9.55 18.52 10.39
CA ALA A 536 -10.94 18.61 10.85
C ALA A 536 -11.15 17.87 12.18
N GLU A 537 -10.57 16.70 12.35
CA GLU A 537 -10.58 15.97 13.64
C GLU A 537 -9.90 16.78 14.74
N LEU A 538 -8.69 17.30 14.50
CA LEU A 538 -7.95 18.11 15.45
C LEU A 538 -8.75 19.33 15.89
N CYS A 539 -9.37 20.06 14.96
CA CYS A 539 -10.19 21.23 15.28
C CYS A 539 -11.42 20.84 16.11
N ARG A 540 -12.07 19.70 15.82
CA ARG A 540 -13.19 19.20 16.64
C ARG A 540 -12.73 18.83 18.06
N GLU A 541 -11.59 18.17 18.19
CA GLU A 541 -11.00 17.82 19.50
C GLU A 541 -10.65 19.07 20.33
N ASN A 542 -10.29 20.16 19.65
CA ASN A 542 -10.06 21.48 20.28
C ASN A 542 -11.36 22.28 20.51
N GLY A 543 -12.55 21.71 20.27
CA GLY A 543 -13.84 22.32 20.56
C GLY A 543 -14.39 23.25 19.48
N CYS A 544 -13.81 23.30 18.29
CA CYS A 544 -14.29 24.12 17.17
C CYS A 544 -15.59 23.56 16.57
N ASP A 545 -16.45 24.41 16.01
CA ASP A 545 -17.53 24.02 15.11
C ASP A 545 -16.99 23.94 13.67
N VAL A 546 -16.89 22.73 13.11
CA VAL A 546 -16.14 22.50 11.87
C VAL A 546 -17.06 22.20 10.69
N THR A 547 -16.87 22.96 9.61
CA THR A 547 -17.41 22.65 8.26
C THR A 547 -16.28 22.34 7.31
N LEU A 548 -16.23 21.14 6.77
CA LEU A 548 -15.28 20.74 5.73
C LEU A 548 -15.93 20.93 4.35
N VAL A 549 -15.33 21.81 3.55
CA VAL A 549 -15.77 22.12 2.18
C VAL A 549 -14.81 21.47 1.20
N THR A 550 -15.35 20.74 0.22
CA THR A 550 -14.53 20.12 -0.82
C THR A 550 -15.26 20.14 -2.17
N PRO A 551 -14.55 20.39 -3.27
CA PRO A 551 -15.11 20.25 -4.61
C PRO A 551 -15.40 18.79 -5.02
N ALA A 552 -14.78 17.81 -4.35
CA ALA A 552 -15.05 16.40 -4.58
C ALA A 552 -16.44 15.97 -4.07
N ALA A 553 -16.93 14.82 -4.54
CA ALA A 553 -18.18 14.23 -4.09
C ALA A 553 -18.14 13.71 -2.64
N VAL A 554 -16.94 13.38 -2.16
CA VAL A 554 -16.66 12.84 -0.82
C VAL A 554 -15.39 13.48 -0.27
N VAL A 555 -15.26 13.49 1.06
CA VAL A 555 -14.03 13.99 1.71
C VAL A 555 -12.84 13.08 1.43
N SER A 556 -11.65 13.67 1.32
CA SER A 556 -10.40 12.89 1.14
C SER A 556 -10.51 11.87 0.01
N SER A 557 -11.10 12.27 -1.15
CA SER A 557 -11.54 11.35 -2.21
C SER A 557 -10.43 10.43 -2.74
N TRP A 558 -9.17 10.89 -2.75
CA TRP A 558 -8.04 10.07 -3.17
C TRP A 558 -7.78 8.87 -2.23
N THR A 559 -8.22 8.95 -0.98
CA THR A 559 -8.04 7.85 0.00
C THR A 559 -8.92 6.63 -0.29
N PHE A 560 -9.77 6.68 -1.32
CA PHE A 560 -10.35 5.48 -1.91
C PHE A 560 -9.26 4.48 -2.33
N HIS A 561 -8.15 4.96 -2.89
CA HIS A 561 -7.03 4.12 -3.30
C HIS A 561 -6.21 3.55 -2.13
N THR A 562 -6.34 4.10 -0.92
CA THR A 562 -5.73 3.58 0.31
C THR A 562 -6.73 2.80 1.18
N LEU A 563 -7.96 2.61 0.69
CA LEU A 563 -9.08 1.91 1.36
C LEU A 563 -9.51 2.57 2.68
N GLU A 564 -9.32 3.89 2.85
CA GLU A 564 -9.63 4.62 4.08
C GLU A 564 -10.85 5.53 3.95
N GLN A 565 -11.26 5.88 2.73
CA GLN A 565 -12.21 6.96 2.47
C GLN A 565 -13.51 6.82 3.29
N GLY A 566 -14.11 5.63 3.32
CA GLY A 566 -15.33 5.38 4.08
C GLY A 566 -15.13 5.54 5.59
N MET A 567 -13.99 5.11 6.12
CA MET A 567 -13.66 5.24 7.55
C MET A 567 -13.42 6.70 7.92
N ILE A 568 -12.73 7.48 7.08
CA ILE A 568 -12.51 8.92 7.27
C ILE A 568 -13.85 9.65 7.31
N GLN A 569 -14.70 9.45 6.31
CA GLN A 569 -16.00 10.13 6.23
C GLN A 569 -16.91 9.78 7.40
N SER A 570 -17.00 8.49 7.75
CA SER A 570 -17.76 8.02 8.91
C SER A 570 -17.25 8.62 10.21
N GLY A 571 -15.92 8.66 10.40
CA GLY A 571 -15.28 9.24 11.60
C GLY A 571 -15.60 10.74 11.75
N LEU A 572 -15.49 11.50 10.68
CA LEU A 572 -15.79 12.93 10.67
C LEU A 572 -17.27 13.23 10.99
N LEU A 573 -18.19 12.47 10.36
CA LEU A 573 -19.63 12.62 10.64
C LEU A 573 -19.97 12.28 12.09
N LYS A 574 -19.40 11.20 12.65
CA LYS A 574 -19.60 10.82 14.06
C LYS A 574 -19.05 11.86 15.02
N LYS A 575 -17.98 12.58 14.66
CA LYS A 575 -17.44 13.70 15.44
C LYS A 575 -18.22 15.01 15.24
N GLY A 576 -19.27 15.01 14.42
CA GLY A 576 -20.13 16.18 14.19
C GLY A 576 -19.51 17.22 13.23
N VAL A 577 -18.59 16.80 12.35
CA VAL A 577 -18.11 17.67 11.27
C VAL A 577 -19.21 17.80 10.22
N LYS A 578 -19.56 19.02 9.87
CA LYS A 578 -20.38 19.32 8.71
C LYS A 578 -19.58 19.09 7.43
N ILE A 579 -20.09 18.35 6.46
CA ILE A 579 -19.44 18.10 5.17
C ILE A 579 -20.23 18.79 4.07
N LEU A 580 -19.56 19.67 3.31
CA LEU A 580 -20.14 20.39 2.17
C LEU A 580 -19.40 19.97 0.88
N PRO A 581 -19.84 18.87 0.23
CA PRO A 581 -19.24 18.40 -1.03
C PRO A 581 -19.69 19.23 -2.22
N HIS A 582 -18.99 19.13 -3.35
CA HIS A 582 -19.26 19.85 -4.59
C HIS A 582 -19.20 21.38 -4.47
N HIS A 583 -18.44 21.89 -3.50
CA HIS A 583 -18.29 23.31 -3.30
C HIS A 583 -16.82 23.75 -3.28
N VAL A 584 -16.58 24.93 -3.77
CA VAL A 584 -15.31 25.64 -3.67
C VAL A 584 -15.49 26.88 -2.80
N VAL A 585 -14.41 27.37 -2.20
CA VAL A 585 -14.42 28.57 -1.37
C VAL A 585 -13.92 29.76 -2.18
N HIS A 586 -14.66 30.84 -2.16
CA HIS A 586 -14.32 32.11 -2.79
C HIS A 586 -14.43 33.28 -1.83
N LEU A 587 -13.62 34.30 -2.10
CA LEU A 587 -13.85 35.65 -1.55
C LEU A 587 -14.88 36.41 -2.37
N GLY A 588 -15.65 37.29 -1.73
CA GLY A 588 -16.54 38.21 -2.43
C GLY A 588 -15.79 39.16 -3.38
N ALA A 589 -16.54 39.86 -4.25
CA ALA A 589 -16.01 40.66 -5.36
C ALA A 589 -15.10 41.84 -4.96
N ASN A 590 -15.11 42.24 -3.69
CA ASN A 590 -14.29 43.32 -3.15
C ASN A 590 -13.32 42.75 -2.11
N SER A 591 -12.11 42.39 -2.53
CA SER A 591 -11.03 41.77 -1.71
C SER A 591 -10.56 42.71 -0.56
N THR A 592 -11.44 43.13 0.31
CA THR A 592 -11.13 43.88 1.52
C THR A 592 -11.02 42.96 2.73
N PRO A 593 -10.34 43.30 3.82
CA PRO A 593 -10.26 42.47 5.03
C PRO A 593 -11.62 42.09 5.64
N GLU A 594 -12.66 42.84 5.32
CA GLU A 594 -14.04 42.62 5.74
C GLU A 594 -14.86 41.80 4.72
N SER A 595 -14.23 41.26 3.69
CA SER A 595 -14.91 40.50 2.65
C SER A 595 -15.48 39.18 3.19
N GLU A 596 -16.74 38.94 2.88
CA GLU A 596 -17.41 37.69 3.20
C GLU A 596 -16.83 36.53 2.41
N LEU A 597 -16.75 35.36 3.03
CA LEU A 597 -16.41 34.13 2.39
C LEU A 597 -17.67 33.46 1.83
N TYR A 598 -17.55 32.88 0.65
CA TYR A 598 -18.64 32.22 -0.03
C TYR A 598 -18.25 30.77 -0.39
N SER A 599 -19.20 29.87 -0.28
CA SER A 599 -19.17 28.58 -0.98
C SER A 599 -19.88 28.74 -2.32
N VAL A 600 -19.28 28.17 -3.36
CA VAL A 600 -19.87 28.12 -4.70
C VAL A 600 -20.00 26.67 -5.13
N HIS A 601 -21.23 26.25 -5.42
CA HIS A 601 -21.48 24.89 -5.91
C HIS A 601 -20.88 24.71 -7.31
N ILE A 602 -20.04 23.69 -7.51
CA ILE A 602 -19.24 23.54 -8.74
C ILE A 602 -20.08 23.33 -10.02
N TYR A 603 -21.28 22.75 -9.90
CA TYR A 603 -22.18 22.47 -11.03
C TYR A 603 -23.24 23.57 -11.23
N THR A 604 -24.01 23.91 -10.19
CA THR A 604 -25.12 24.87 -10.31
C THR A 604 -24.68 26.33 -10.26
N LYS A 605 -23.45 26.59 -9.79
CA LYS A 605 -22.92 27.93 -9.53
C LYS A 605 -23.69 28.73 -8.47
N GLU A 606 -24.55 28.06 -7.71
CA GLU A 606 -25.20 28.69 -6.56
C GLU A 606 -24.16 29.15 -5.52
N VAL A 607 -24.38 30.34 -5.01
CA VAL A 607 -23.47 31.00 -4.07
C VAL A 607 -24.16 31.08 -2.72
N SER A 608 -23.47 30.68 -1.66
CA SER A 608 -23.93 30.78 -0.28
C SER A 608 -22.84 31.40 0.60
N ILE A 609 -23.24 32.23 1.57
CA ILE A 609 -22.31 32.82 2.53
C ILE A 609 -21.77 31.71 3.46
N LEU A 610 -20.47 31.72 3.69
CA LEU A 610 -19.81 30.89 4.70
C LEU A 610 -19.54 31.73 5.95
N ASP A 611 -20.36 31.52 6.99
CA ASP A 611 -20.17 32.12 8.30
C ASP A 611 -19.05 31.37 9.05
N CYS A 612 -17.87 31.95 9.14
CA CYS A 612 -16.73 31.38 9.85
C CYS A 612 -15.83 32.44 10.51
N ASP A 613 -15.23 32.03 11.62
CA ASP A 613 -14.19 32.79 12.33
C ASP A 613 -12.81 32.52 11.75
N ALA A 614 -12.60 31.32 11.17
CA ALA A 614 -11.34 30.92 10.56
C ALA A 614 -11.55 30.04 9.32
N LEU A 615 -10.65 30.17 8.34
CA LEU A 615 -10.56 29.35 7.12
C LEU A 615 -9.21 28.65 7.07
N VAL A 616 -9.20 27.33 7.03
CA VAL A 616 -7.99 26.52 6.83
C VAL A 616 -7.91 26.06 5.38
N LEU A 617 -6.86 26.44 4.70
CA LEU A 617 -6.63 26.13 3.28
C LEU A 617 -5.73 24.90 3.13
N VAL A 618 -6.33 23.75 2.81
CA VAL A 618 -5.63 22.50 2.49
C VAL A 618 -5.74 22.29 0.98
N THR A 619 -4.91 23.01 0.22
CA THR A 619 -5.07 23.12 -1.24
C THR A 619 -3.85 22.61 -1.99
N ALA A 620 -2.90 23.46 -2.32
CA ALA A 620 -1.66 23.09 -2.97
C ALA A 620 -0.45 23.56 -2.16
N ARG A 621 0.71 23.06 -2.52
CA ARG A 621 1.99 23.43 -1.91
C ARG A 621 2.89 24.08 -2.95
N ARG A 622 3.76 24.97 -2.50
CA ARG A 622 4.77 25.62 -3.35
C ARG A 622 6.14 25.11 -2.94
N PRO A 623 6.97 24.64 -3.89
CA PRO A 623 8.37 24.29 -3.62
C PRO A 623 9.13 25.48 -3.02
N ASN A 624 10.00 25.23 -2.04
CA ASN A 624 10.93 26.23 -1.50
C ASN A 624 12.13 26.27 -2.42
N SER A 625 12.19 27.25 -3.32
CA SER A 625 13.16 27.35 -4.42
C SER A 625 14.15 28.50 -4.30
N GLU A 626 14.13 29.23 -3.17
CA GLU A 626 14.94 30.43 -2.96
C GLU A 626 16.44 30.14 -3.08
N LEU A 627 16.91 29.06 -2.42
CA LEU A 627 18.32 28.64 -2.49
C LEU A 627 18.74 28.21 -3.90
N GLU A 628 17.88 27.47 -4.64
CA GLU A 628 18.18 27.12 -6.03
C GLU A 628 18.34 28.38 -6.89
N THR A 629 17.38 29.30 -6.78
CA THR A 629 17.40 30.57 -7.52
C THR A 629 18.67 31.37 -7.17
N GLY A 630 19.04 31.39 -5.91
CA GLY A 630 20.28 32.03 -5.45
C GLY A 630 21.54 31.38 -6.00
N MET A 631 21.63 30.06 -5.93
CA MET A 631 22.75 29.29 -6.48
C MET A 631 22.88 29.46 -7.98
N GLU A 632 21.77 29.47 -8.74
CA GLU A 632 21.83 29.73 -10.19
C GLU A 632 22.33 31.14 -10.51
N LYS A 633 21.96 32.17 -9.73
CA LYS A 633 22.52 33.52 -9.87
C LYS A 633 24.02 33.55 -9.57
N ALA A 634 24.50 32.73 -8.65
CA ALA A 634 25.90 32.60 -8.25
C ALA A 634 26.69 31.57 -9.09
N ARG A 635 26.15 31.10 -10.22
CA ARG A 635 26.71 29.98 -11.00
C ARG A 635 28.17 30.20 -11.41
N ASN A 636 28.56 31.43 -11.66
CA ASN A 636 29.95 31.77 -12.00
C ASN A 636 30.95 31.49 -10.86
N SER A 637 30.48 31.46 -9.61
CA SER A 637 31.33 31.17 -8.43
C SER A 637 31.49 29.68 -8.13
N TRP A 638 30.72 28.82 -8.78
CA TRP A 638 30.71 27.38 -8.48
C TRP A 638 32.07 26.74 -8.68
N VAL A 639 32.77 27.07 -9.81
CA VAL A 639 34.08 26.50 -10.14
C VAL A 639 35.08 26.84 -9.07
N ASP A 640 35.15 28.08 -8.65
CA ASP A 640 36.09 28.57 -7.63
C ASP A 640 35.81 27.95 -6.25
N SER A 641 34.53 27.63 -5.97
CA SER A 641 34.07 26.98 -4.73
C SER A 641 34.10 25.45 -4.79
N GLY A 642 34.45 24.84 -5.91
CA GLY A 642 34.49 23.39 -6.08
C GLY A 642 33.16 22.73 -6.31
N VAL A 643 32.06 23.49 -6.46
CA VAL A 643 30.71 22.99 -6.68
C VAL A 643 30.54 22.49 -8.13
N LYS A 644 30.17 21.21 -8.28
CA LYS A 644 29.95 20.56 -9.58
C LYS A 644 28.47 20.55 -10.00
N SER A 645 27.56 20.37 -9.04
CA SER A 645 26.14 20.37 -9.31
C SER A 645 25.30 20.86 -8.13
N VAL A 646 24.14 21.43 -8.47
CA VAL A 646 23.06 21.76 -7.53
C VAL A 646 21.79 21.07 -8.01
N THR A 647 21.16 20.24 -7.17
CA THR A 647 19.99 19.43 -7.56
C THR A 647 18.91 19.50 -6.49
N ARG A 648 17.66 19.78 -6.88
CA ARG A 648 16.50 19.67 -6.01
C ARG A 648 15.99 18.24 -5.95
N ILE A 649 15.54 17.82 -4.76
CA ILE A 649 14.88 16.53 -4.54
C ILE A 649 13.61 16.68 -3.68
N GLY A 650 12.75 15.67 -3.75
CA GLY A 650 11.51 15.64 -2.97
C GLY A 650 10.59 16.82 -3.25
N ASP A 651 9.94 17.33 -2.20
CA ASP A 651 8.97 18.41 -2.32
C ASP A 651 9.60 19.76 -2.78
N ALA A 652 10.90 19.93 -2.63
CA ALA A 652 11.61 21.07 -3.20
C ALA A 652 11.66 21.03 -4.74
N LEU A 653 11.61 19.84 -5.33
CA LEU A 653 11.45 19.65 -6.78
C LEU A 653 9.99 19.74 -7.20
N ALA A 654 9.14 18.90 -6.61
CA ALA A 654 7.69 18.91 -6.83
C ALA A 654 6.96 18.26 -5.64
N PRO A 655 6.06 18.99 -4.95
CA PRO A 655 5.33 18.46 -3.82
C PRO A 655 4.50 17.23 -4.17
N ALA A 656 4.64 16.15 -3.37
CA ALA A 656 3.95 14.89 -3.59
C ALA A 656 3.74 14.14 -2.26
N THR A 657 3.54 12.81 -2.31
CA THR A 657 3.43 11.96 -1.12
C THR A 657 4.78 11.76 -0.42
N ILE A 658 4.76 11.33 0.84
CA ILE A 658 5.97 10.96 1.59
C ILE A 658 6.75 9.87 0.82
N ALA A 659 6.05 8.90 0.23
CA ALA A 659 6.66 7.86 -0.59
C ALA A 659 7.47 8.43 -1.78
N ALA A 660 6.92 9.44 -2.46
CA ALA A 660 7.60 10.12 -3.56
C ALA A 660 8.83 10.90 -3.10
N ALA A 661 8.75 11.56 -1.93
CA ALA A 661 9.87 12.27 -1.34
C ALA A 661 11.02 11.31 -0.97
N VAL A 662 10.71 10.19 -0.32
CA VAL A 662 11.68 9.13 0.01
C VAL A 662 12.30 8.55 -1.26
N TYR A 663 11.48 8.22 -2.25
CA TYR A 663 11.97 7.71 -3.54
C TYR A 663 12.90 8.70 -4.24
N SER A 664 12.56 9.99 -4.25
CA SER A 664 13.38 11.03 -4.87
C SER A 664 14.78 11.13 -4.24
N GLY A 665 14.87 11.08 -2.90
CA GLY A 665 16.15 11.06 -2.19
C GLY A 665 16.96 9.80 -2.47
N HIS A 666 16.31 8.65 -2.48
CA HIS A 666 16.96 7.37 -2.81
C HIS A 666 17.46 7.33 -4.24
N ARG A 667 16.63 7.79 -5.18
CA ARG A 667 16.96 7.86 -6.60
C ARG A 667 18.20 8.72 -6.85
N TYR A 668 18.21 9.94 -6.31
CA TYR A 668 19.37 10.81 -6.43
C TYR A 668 20.64 10.11 -5.93
N ALA A 669 20.54 9.50 -4.74
CA ALA A 669 21.69 8.81 -4.15
C ALA A 669 22.17 7.61 -4.98
N ARG A 670 21.28 6.89 -5.67
CA ARG A 670 21.62 5.78 -6.56
C ARG A 670 22.28 6.27 -7.86
N GLU A 671 21.76 7.37 -8.40
CA GLU A 671 22.14 7.89 -9.73
C GLU A 671 23.32 8.88 -9.68
N LEU A 672 23.78 9.29 -8.50
CA LEU A 672 24.95 10.19 -8.39
C LEU A 672 26.20 9.52 -8.97
N ASP A 673 26.96 10.26 -9.80
CA ASP A 673 28.13 9.82 -10.57
C ASP A 673 27.82 8.78 -11.68
N GLU A 674 26.56 8.53 -12.01
CA GLU A 674 26.20 7.72 -13.17
C GLU A 674 25.96 8.61 -14.41
N GLU A 675 26.39 8.14 -15.56
CA GLU A 675 26.08 8.77 -16.84
C GLU A 675 24.66 8.36 -17.24
N ILE A 676 23.70 9.31 -17.14
CA ILE A 676 22.32 9.09 -17.51
C ILE A 676 22.07 9.79 -18.84
N ASP A 677 21.78 9.00 -19.88
CA ASP A 677 21.29 9.53 -21.14
C ASP A 677 19.80 9.89 -21.01
N PRO A 678 19.42 11.19 -21.15
CA PRO A 678 18.04 11.61 -20.99
C PRO A 678 17.08 11.05 -22.06
N ASP A 679 17.61 10.58 -23.19
CA ASP A 679 16.83 10.03 -24.29
C ASP A 679 16.60 8.52 -24.13
N VAL A 680 17.24 7.88 -23.18
CA VAL A 680 17.08 6.44 -22.89
C VAL A 680 16.13 6.25 -21.71
N VAL A 681 15.20 5.29 -21.81
CA VAL A 681 14.32 4.91 -20.71
C VAL A 681 15.19 4.39 -19.56
N PRO A 682 15.13 5.03 -18.35
CA PRO A 682 16.07 4.74 -17.25
C PRO A 682 15.68 3.49 -16.42
N PHE A 683 14.93 2.56 -17.02
CA PHE A 683 14.51 1.30 -16.37
C PHE A 683 14.16 0.24 -17.41
N GLU A 684 14.25 -1.02 -17.02
CA GLU A 684 13.81 -2.16 -17.82
C GLU A 684 12.28 -2.19 -17.93
N ARG A 685 11.76 -2.64 -19.05
CA ARG A 685 10.32 -2.79 -19.32
C ARG A 685 10.02 -4.20 -19.78
N GLU A 686 8.89 -4.76 -19.34
CA GLU A 686 8.34 -5.95 -20.01
C GLU A 686 8.02 -5.58 -21.47
N LEU A 687 8.38 -6.48 -22.38
CA LEU A 687 8.01 -6.35 -23.78
C LEU A 687 6.85 -7.31 -24.05
N THR A 688 5.75 -6.77 -24.51
CA THR A 688 4.61 -7.58 -24.96
C THR A 688 4.98 -8.32 -26.23
N GLU A 689 4.81 -9.63 -26.25
CA GLU A 689 4.94 -10.41 -27.49
C GLU A 689 3.86 -9.97 -28.48
N ILE A 690 4.31 -9.62 -29.69
CA ILE A 690 3.40 -9.25 -30.76
C ILE A 690 2.87 -10.56 -31.36
N ALA A 691 1.55 -10.73 -31.35
CA ALA A 691 0.91 -11.87 -32.00
C ALA A 691 1.27 -11.91 -33.50
N THR A 692 1.27 -13.10 -34.07
CA THR A 692 1.47 -13.27 -35.52
C THR A 692 0.48 -12.37 -36.28
N GLU A 693 1.00 -11.59 -37.24
CA GLU A 693 0.15 -10.68 -37.99
C GLU A 693 -0.87 -11.47 -38.82
N PRO A 694 -2.15 -11.20 -38.66
CA PRO A 694 -3.18 -11.90 -39.43
C PRO A 694 -3.16 -11.47 -40.87
N ASN A 695 -3.53 -12.36 -41.78
CA ASN A 695 -3.80 -12.01 -43.15
C ASN A 695 -5.17 -11.32 -43.24
N TRP A 696 -5.19 -9.98 -43.15
CA TRP A 696 -6.41 -9.17 -43.10
C TRP A 696 -7.33 -9.36 -44.34
N LYS A 697 -6.80 -9.88 -45.48
CA LYS A 697 -7.61 -10.12 -46.65
C LYS A 697 -8.53 -11.33 -46.54
N THR A 698 -8.11 -12.31 -45.76
CA THR A 698 -8.85 -13.58 -45.57
C THR A 698 -9.35 -13.77 -44.16
N PHE A 699 -8.88 -12.95 -43.20
CA PHE A 699 -9.14 -13.07 -41.74
C PHE A 699 -10.64 -13.20 -41.39
N TRP A 700 -11.51 -12.48 -42.12
CA TRP A 700 -12.95 -12.51 -41.90
C TRP A 700 -13.69 -13.57 -42.74
N GLN A 701 -12.99 -14.35 -43.54
CA GLN A 701 -13.56 -15.38 -44.40
C GLN A 701 -13.41 -16.79 -43.87
N GLU A 702 -12.55 -16.95 -42.87
CA GLU A 702 -12.41 -18.17 -42.07
C GLU A 702 -13.42 -18.21 -40.91
#